data_2d15c6577b5c0c7a226fa8fa6144f307
#
_entry.id   2d15c6577b5c0c7a226fa8fa6144f307
#
_cell.length_a   1.000
_cell.length_b   1.000
_cell.length_c   1.000
_cell.angle_alpha   90.00
_cell.angle_beta   90.00
_cell.angle_gamma   90.00
#
_symmetry.space_group_name_H-M   'P 1'
#
loop_
_entity.id
_entity.type
_entity.pdbx_description
1 polymer ?
#
loop_
_entity_poly.entity_id
_entity_poly.type
_entity_poly.pdbx_seq_one_letter_code
_entity_poly.pdbx_strand_id
1 'polypeptide(L)'
;MNKHVTLLITFALVLQGCISTVDLNGANESTSEDYPRLELPERTRTSAVLENFDDCDRLLMTLQQNLMDEMITTLDQQSYNHWVEPWFRFIDDVAFAEADVGATTTPQADTPSGDEFSGTNNQETGVDEADFLKTDGTHTYMLNGNLLLVMSIPEFGQIELISTLEIEGSPLSMMLEGDTIVVASSVYATDLDQDHPLRELLVTEVSYESYGEIYTYEYFRTGLVKYSVIDIQDKLNPLIEHDIYFEGYFNTARLVDSTVRSVTHYNSNIEGLNYYPDLPDEYWELDDKNQKMETWNRSLLETLSSNRDRILSLTLEDFVPMRYVMTDQGSVVTLPYSEEECAEYSASSDSVARGFLTIATMDLTNHNLIMEVDHIGSSWANVYSSQNALVFAEPANDWWWFWGNDDYEDATNIHVFDISDPGSTSYLASGRVLGTVQDQFSISEHDGAIRVASTTDVWGRWWMTDQIDQETGSSSFTGPSNRVTILIPDESGNLIQAGLVDNIADGERIWSARFIGDRGYLVTFEMIDPLWVLDLTDPFNPVILGELEVPGVSTYIHPINENTLLTIGIGPGVGGLGLDWSTTQVSLFDVSDPSAPNLADSMKLTPAYTDSLCEDVRHCGWSWSWSEATYEHKAFTYWSPDSILAVPLSTYRYLYDEWGYSGYEYVSKLMLVDVDVENQTLGGHGEIDHSSFYNQEDGDTNWWHGYSTSIRRSIFMGDFVYAFSALGISVHNTEDLVATEILEIPGQEQPFGQDATESEDMESEGKNCNDEADTNCVD
;
A
#
# COMPACT_ATOMS: atom_id res chain seq x y z
N MET A 1 1.29 -43.60 -21.71
CA MET A 1 2.60 -43.28 -22.34
C MET A 1 2.48 -42.55 -23.70
N ASN A 2 1.35 -42.55 -24.42
CA ASN A 2 1.24 -41.87 -25.73
C ASN A 2 0.49 -40.54 -25.70
N LYS A 3 -0.14 -40.15 -24.60
CA LYS A 3 -0.86 -38.86 -24.47
C LYS A 3 0.09 -37.72 -24.03
N HIS A 4 1.02 -38.00 -23.13
CA HIS A 4 1.99 -37.00 -22.65
C HIS A 4 3.01 -36.55 -23.70
N VAL A 5 3.44 -37.47 -24.59
CA VAL A 5 4.37 -37.15 -25.68
C VAL A 5 3.71 -36.27 -26.74
N THR A 6 2.39 -36.40 -26.97
CA THR A 6 1.66 -35.57 -27.93
C THR A 6 1.43 -34.16 -27.41
N LEU A 7 1.19 -34.00 -26.12
CA LEU A 7 1.00 -32.69 -25.46
C LEU A 7 2.31 -31.89 -25.44
N LEU A 8 3.43 -32.53 -25.07
CA LEU A 8 4.75 -31.91 -25.10
C LEU A 8 5.17 -31.45 -26.51
N ILE A 9 4.80 -32.22 -27.54
CA ILE A 9 5.08 -31.84 -28.94
C ILE A 9 4.19 -30.67 -29.37
N THR A 10 2.94 -30.61 -28.92
CA THR A 10 2.02 -29.51 -29.25
C THR A 10 2.45 -28.22 -28.51
N PHE A 11 2.87 -28.33 -27.26
CA PHE A 11 3.40 -27.19 -26.50
C PHE A 11 4.74 -26.68 -27.08
N ALA A 12 5.65 -27.58 -27.48
CA ALA A 12 6.88 -27.20 -28.18
C ALA A 12 6.60 -26.54 -29.54
N LEU A 13 5.50 -26.89 -30.22
CA LEU A 13 5.11 -26.29 -31.49
C LEU A 13 4.46 -24.90 -31.29
N VAL A 14 3.71 -24.67 -30.20
CA VAL A 14 3.17 -23.35 -29.85
C VAL A 14 4.29 -22.40 -29.47
N LEU A 15 5.25 -22.84 -28.63
CA LEU A 15 6.44 -22.05 -28.30
C LEU A 15 7.41 -21.87 -29.50
N GLN A 16 7.42 -22.78 -30.48
CA GLN A 16 8.18 -22.56 -31.72
C GLN A 16 7.48 -21.59 -32.70
N GLY A 17 6.16 -21.40 -32.58
CA GLY A 17 5.42 -20.39 -33.33
C GLY A 17 5.73 -18.95 -32.89
N CYS A 18 6.12 -18.75 -31.63
CA CYS A 18 6.50 -17.44 -31.08
C CYS A 18 7.94 -17.00 -31.42
N ILE A 19 8.71 -17.81 -32.15
CA ILE A 19 10.03 -17.45 -32.71
C ILE A 19 9.91 -17.46 -34.24
N SER A 20 9.03 -16.61 -34.75
CA SER A 20 9.19 -16.19 -36.14
C SER A 20 10.36 -15.21 -36.16
N THR A 21 11.42 -15.58 -36.82
CA THR A 21 12.53 -14.68 -37.13
C THR A 21 11.94 -13.44 -37.80
N VAL A 22 12.16 -12.28 -37.22
CA VAL A 22 11.87 -11.00 -37.86
C VAL A 22 12.53 -11.05 -39.24
N ASP A 23 11.71 -11.07 -40.29
CA ASP A 23 12.20 -11.00 -41.67
C ASP A 23 12.59 -9.56 -41.96
N LEU A 24 13.86 -9.21 -41.75
CA LEU A 24 14.42 -7.88 -42.00
C LEU A 24 14.28 -7.40 -43.45
N ASN A 25 13.69 -8.21 -44.35
CA ASN A 25 13.52 -7.90 -45.77
C ASN A 25 12.09 -7.51 -46.20
N GLY A 26 11.15 -7.45 -45.30
CA GLY A 26 9.76 -7.04 -45.55
C GLY A 26 9.57 -5.52 -45.36
N ALA A 27 10.20 -4.71 -46.21
CA ALA A 27 9.97 -3.27 -46.22
C ALA A 27 8.55 -2.96 -46.72
N ASN A 28 7.66 -2.54 -45.84
CA ASN A 28 6.54 -1.68 -46.16
C ASN A 28 6.70 -0.36 -45.43
N GLU A 29 6.64 0.72 -46.18
CA GLU A 29 6.80 2.12 -45.78
C GLU A 29 5.88 2.48 -44.61
N SER A 30 6.40 2.40 -43.40
CA SER A 30 5.91 3.18 -42.28
C SER A 30 7.10 3.91 -41.67
N THR A 31 6.96 5.19 -41.38
CA THR A 31 7.94 6.12 -40.88
C THR A 31 8.30 5.86 -39.39
N SER A 32 8.53 4.61 -39.01
CA SER A 32 9.05 4.24 -37.70
C SER A 32 10.53 3.88 -37.81
N GLU A 33 11.34 4.39 -36.93
CA GLU A 33 12.77 4.21 -36.93
C GLU A 33 13.15 2.72 -36.90
N ASP A 34 14.02 2.29 -37.80
CA ASP A 34 14.55 0.91 -37.88
C ASP A 34 15.41 0.62 -36.63
N TYR A 35 14.84 -0.09 -35.64
CA TYR A 35 15.58 -0.65 -34.52
C TYR A 35 15.14 -2.11 -34.26
N PRO A 36 15.97 -2.94 -33.60
CA PRO A 36 15.62 -4.32 -33.30
C PRO A 36 14.39 -4.42 -32.39
N ARG A 37 13.38 -5.16 -32.82
CA ARG A 37 12.12 -5.41 -32.12
C ARG A 37 11.85 -6.89 -31.98
N LEU A 38 11.08 -7.26 -30.98
CA LEU A 38 10.50 -8.59 -30.81
C LEU A 38 9.02 -8.58 -31.23
N GLU A 39 8.51 -9.74 -31.62
CA GLU A 39 7.08 -9.94 -31.86
C GLU A 39 6.41 -10.05 -30.49
N LEU A 40 5.55 -9.07 -30.16
CA LEU A 40 4.87 -9.03 -28.89
C LEU A 40 3.72 -10.04 -28.81
N PRO A 41 3.43 -10.60 -27.61
CA PRO A 41 2.32 -11.52 -27.44
C PRO A 41 0.99 -10.80 -27.65
N GLU A 42 0.10 -11.37 -28.49
CA GLU A 42 -1.27 -10.89 -28.62
C GLU A 42 -2.11 -11.39 -27.43
N ARG A 43 -2.66 -10.48 -26.67
CA ARG A 43 -3.59 -10.80 -25.59
C ARG A 43 -4.85 -9.97 -25.70
N THR A 44 -5.98 -10.62 -25.44
CA THR A 44 -7.31 -9.98 -25.42
C THR A 44 -7.97 -10.21 -24.08
N ARG A 45 -8.62 -9.16 -23.57
CA ARG A 45 -9.47 -9.30 -22.38
C ARG A 45 -10.66 -10.20 -22.69
N THR A 46 -10.91 -11.15 -21.80
CA THR A 46 -12.02 -12.10 -21.95
C THR A 46 -12.97 -12.00 -20.74
N SER A 47 -12.66 -12.66 -19.63
CA SER A 47 -13.51 -12.73 -18.46
C SER A 47 -12.70 -12.51 -17.19
N ALA A 48 -13.26 -11.71 -16.26
CA ALA A 48 -12.71 -11.53 -14.93
C ALA A 48 -13.11 -12.65 -13.95
N VAL A 49 -14.00 -13.57 -14.35
CA VAL A 49 -14.45 -14.67 -13.49
C VAL A 49 -13.26 -15.56 -13.12
N LEU A 50 -13.11 -15.83 -11.84
CA LEU A 50 -12.08 -16.72 -11.35
C LEU A 50 -12.42 -18.17 -11.69
N GLU A 51 -11.46 -18.85 -12.25
CA GLU A 51 -11.52 -20.29 -12.54
C GLU A 51 -10.42 -20.99 -11.76
N ASN A 52 -10.77 -22.03 -11.02
CA ASN A 52 -9.80 -22.87 -10.34
C ASN A 52 -8.99 -23.67 -11.34
N PHE A 53 -7.74 -23.95 -10.99
CA PHE A 53 -6.91 -24.83 -11.81
C PHE A 53 -7.31 -26.30 -11.57
N ASP A 54 -7.54 -27.03 -12.65
CA ASP A 54 -7.95 -28.45 -12.55
C ASP A 54 -6.81 -29.36 -12.09
N ASP A 55 -5.56 -28.93 -12.36
CA ASP A 55 -4.35 -29.67 -12.00
C ASP A 55 -3.11 -28.73 -11.96
N CYS A 56 -2.06 -29.21 -11.29
CA CYS A 56 -0.82 -28.48 -11.10
C CYS A 56 -0.03 -28.27 -12.41
N ASP A 57 -0.17 -29.14 -13.40
CA ASP A 57 0.50 -28.99 -14.70
C ASP A 57 -0.09 -27.78 -15.45
N ARG A 58 -1.43 -27.59 -15.39
CA ARG A 58 -2.08 -26.42 -16.00
C ARG A 58 -1.66 -25.13 -15.32
N LEU A 59 -1.61 -25.11 -13.99
CA LEU A 59 -1.13 -23.95 -13.22
C LEU A 59 0.31 -23.59 -13.63
N LEU A 60 1.23 -24.56 -13.62
CA LEU A 60 2.63 -24.34 -14.00
C LEU A 60 2.75 -23.79 -15.43
N MET A 61 2.04 -24.40 -16.38
CA MET A 61 2.08 -23.93 -17.79
C MET A 61 1.59 -22.49 -17.93
N THR A 62 0.56 -22.10 -17.18
CA THR A 62 0.03 -20.73 -17.21
C THR A 62 1.07 -19.74 -16.69
N LEU A 63 1.69 -20.04 -15.54
CA LEU A 63 2.71 -19.18 -14.93
C LEU A 63 3.97 -19.06 -15.81
N GLN A 64 4.43 -20.17 -16.39
CA GLN A 64 5.54 -20.15 -17.36
C GLN A 64 5.23 -19.30 -18.58
N GLN A 65 3.99 -19.37 -19.11
CA GLN A 65 3.57 -18.55 -20.26
C GLN A 65 3.51 -17.08 -19.91
N ASN A 66 2.92 -16.71 -18.76
CA ASN A 66 2.85 -15.32 -18.31
C ASN A 66 4.26 -14.71 -18.15
N LEU A 67 5.17 -15.45 -17.52
CA LEU A 67 6.56 -15.01 -17.38
C LEU A 67 7.29 -14.88 -18.72
N MET A 68 7.02 -15.78 -19.68
CA MET A 68 7.59 -15.70 -21.04
C MET A 68 7.10 -14.44 -21.76
N ASP A 69 5.81 -14.13 -21.67
CA ASP A 69 5.22 -12.97 -22.31
C ASP A 69 5.75 -11.66 -21.71
N GLU A 70 5.94 -11.62 -20.38
CA GLU A 70 6.60 -10.52 -19.69
C GLU A 70 8.05 -10.33 -20.16
N MET A 71 8.82 -11.41 -20.29
CA MET A 71 10.21 -11.33 -20.75
C MET A 71 10.32 -10.81 -22.19
N ILE A 72 9.45 -11.26 -23.10
CA ILE A 72 9.40 -10.75 -24.47
C ILE A 72 9.13 -9.25 -24.47
N THR A 73 8.12 -8.83 -23.73
CA THR A 73 7.67 -7.45 -23.66
C THR A 73 8.74 -6.54 -23.04
N THR A 74 9.34 -6.97 -21.93
CA THR A 74 10.41 -6.23 -21.25
C THR A 74 11.64 -6.06 -22.14
N LEU A 75 12.08 -7.12 -22.80
CA LEU A 75 13.23 -7.05 -23.71
C LEU A 75 12.96 -6.16 -24.93
N ASP A 76 11.74 -6.16 -25.49
CA ASP A 76 11.35 -5.23 -26.55
C ASP A 76 11.37 -3.77 -26.07
N GLN A 77 10.87 -3.51 -24.86
CA GLN A 77 10.91 -2.19 -24.23
C GLN A 77 12.36 -1.71 -24.03
N GLN A 78 13.28 -2.60 -23.62
CA GLN A 78 14.70 -2.24 -23.53
C GLN A 78 15.30 -1.84 -24.87
N SER A 79 14.89 -2.51 -25.95
CA SER A 79 15.29 -2.11 -27.31
C SER A 79 14.77 -0.72 -27.68
N TYR A 80 13.51 -0.42 -27.39
CA TYR A 80 12.93 0.90 -27.61
C TYR A 80 13.67 1.97 -26.83
N ASN A 81 13.85 1.79 -25.53
CA ASN A 81 14.53 2.73 -24.65
C ASN A 81 15.98 3.00 -25.07
N HIS A 82 16.66 1.99 -25.65
CA HIS A 82 18.04 2.13 -26.09
C HIS A 82 18.18 2.88 -27.44
N TRP A 83 17.24 2.65 -28.39
CA TRP A 83 17.40 3.10 -29.78
C TRP A 83 16.56 4.36 -30.11
N VAL A 84 15.41 4.54 -29.46
CA VAL A 84 14.44 5.59 -29.82
C VAL A 84 14.48 6.75 -28.85
N GLU A 85 14.62 6.50 -27.52
CA GLU A 85 14.53 7.55 -26.52
C GLU A 85 15.70 7.59 -25.51
N PRO A 86 16.87 8.10 -25.92
CA PRO A 86 17.90 8.42 -24.91
C PRO A 86 17.52 9.58 -23.98
N TRP A 87 16.43 10.30 -24.24
CA TRP A 87 16.02 11.53 -23.53
C TRP A 87 15.14 11.31 -22.29
N PHE A 88 14.49 10.15 -22.17
CA PHE A 88 13.60 9.85 -21.04
C PHE A 88 14.31 9.57 -19.71
N ARG A 89 15.63 9.38 -19.69
CA ARG A 89 16.41 9.24 -18.45
C ARG A 89 16.37 10.47 -17.53
N PHE A 90 15.81 11.60 -17.99
CA PHE A 90 15.69 12.84 -17.19
C PHE A 90 14.27 13.09 -16.64
N ILE A 91 13.30 12.24 -16.93
CA ILE A 91 11.93 12.38 -16.41
C ILE A 91 11.67 11.46 -15.20
N ASP A 92 12.55 10.49 -14.93
CA ASP A 92 12.58 9.76 -13.66
C ASP A 92 12.83 10.68 -12.44
N ASP A 93 13.31 11.93 -12.65
CA ASP A 93 13.46 12.96 -11.62
C ASP A 93 12.28 13.92 -11.51
N VAL A 94 11.32 13.89 -12.40
CA VAL A 94 9.96 14.31 -12.05
C VAL A 94 9.38 13.10 -11.34
N ALA A 95 9.78 12.94 -10.08
CA ALA A 95 9.03 12.15 -9.16
C ALA A 95 7.53 12.40 -9.48
N PHE A 96 6.90 11.45 -10.21
CA PHE A 96 5.76 10.88 -9.57
C PHE A 96 6.30 10.55 -8.18
N ALA A 97 6.05 11.41 -7.21
CA ALA A 97 5.78 10.89 -5.93
C ALA A 97 4.71 9.82 -6.27
N GLU A 98 5.18 8.60 -6.49
CA GLU A 98 4.58 7.53 -5.78
C GLU A 98 4.54 8.13 -4.39
N ALA A 99 3.48 8.87 -4.11
CA ALA A 99 2.86 8.68 -2.86
C ALA A 99 2.82 7.16 -2.81
N ASP A 100 3.74 6.59 -2.07
CA ASP A 100 3.53 5.35 -1.40
C ASP A 100 2.20 5.60 -0.71
N VAL A 101 1.14 5.39 -1.47
CA VAL A 101 -0.23 5.45 -0.99
C VAL A 101 -0.35 4.14 -0.29
N GLY A 102 0.28 4.10 0.88
CA GLY A 102 -0.05 3.13 1.88
C GLY A 102 -1.56 3.20 1.96
N ALA A 103 -2.21 2.08 1.70
CA ALA A 103 -3.64 1.92 1.53
C ALA A 103 -4.41 2.91 2.40
N THR A 104 -4.90 3.99 1.79
CA THR A 104 -5.66 5.01 2.47
C THR A 104 -7.07 4.47 2.62
N THR A 105 -7.50 4.37 3.82
CA THR A 105 -8.71 3.68 4.20
C THR A 105 -9.62 4.61 5.00
N THR A 106 -10.94 4.59 4.80
CA THR A 106 -11.86 5.48 5.48
C THR A 106 -13.09 4.80 6.07
N PRO A 107 -13.67 5.33 7.10
CA PRO A 107 -14.61 4.62 7.94
C PRO A 107 -16.04 5.12 7.95
N GLN A 108 -16.90 4.32 8.47
CA GLN A 108 -18.11 4.76 9.13
C GLN A 108 -17.86 4.84 10.63
N ALA A 109 -18.25 5.97 11.24
CA ALA A 109 -18.27 6.09 12.67
C ALA A 109 -19.37 5.18 13.23
N ASP A 110 -18.98 4.00 13.66
CA ASP A 110 -19.66 3.33 14.75
C ASP A 110 -18.58 2.81 15.66
N THR A 111 -18.42 3.44 16.76
CA THR A 111 -17.65 2.94 17.87
C THR A 111 -18.39 1.70 18.39
N PRO A 112 -17.86 0.46 18.22
CA PRO A 112 -18.51 -0.74 18.77
C PRO A 112 -18.49 -0.76 20.32
N SER A 113 -17.67 0.07 20.90
CA SER A 113 -17.61 0.37 22.31
C SER A 113 -18.69 1.41 22.59
N GLY A 114 -19.58 1.14 23.48
CA GLY A 114 -20.62 2.09 23.92
C GLY A 114 -20.04 3.47 24.28
N ASP A 115 -20.84 4.37 24.80
CA ASP A 115 -20.49 5.77 25.14
C ASP A 115 -19.29 5.93 26.11
N GLU A 116 -18.51 4.87 26.40
CA GLU A 116 -17.47 4.86 27.41
C GLU A 116 -16.03 5.01 26.86
N PHE A 117 -15.72 4.48 25.66
CA PHE A 117 -14.38 4.60 25.03
C PHE A 117 -14.42 4.50 23.49
N SER A 118 -13.42 5.06 22.82
CA SER A 118 -13.27 4.94 21.37
C SER A 118 -12.46 3.69 20.98
N GLY A 119 -12.91 2.97 19.95
CA GLY A 119 -12.17 1.85 19.33
C GLY A 119 -11.35 2.26 18.13
N THR A 120 -10.92 1.27 17.35
CA THR A 120 -10.31 1.49 16.03
C THR A 120 -11.33 2.16 15.11
N ASN A 121 -10.92 3.16 14.37
CA ASN A 121 -11.75 3.81 13.38
C ASN A 121 -11.83 2.91 12.13
N ASN A 122 -12.88 2.09 12.01
CA ASN A 122 -13.07 1.07 10.98
C ASN A 122 -13.89 1.59 9.80
N GLN A 123 -13.75 1.00 8.61
CA GLN A 123 -14.53 1.41 7.43
C GLN A 123 -15.98 1.02 7.55
N GLU A 124 -16.27 -0.18 7.99
CA GLU A 124 -17.63 -0.76 8.05
C GLU A 124 -17.97 -1.21 9.45
N THR A 125 -19.23 -0.98 9.84
CA THR A 125 -19.76 -1.45 11.13
C THR A 125 -19.67 -2.97 11.24
N GLY A 126 -19.11 -3.47 12.37
CA GLY A 126 -18.98 -4.90 12.62
C GLY A 126 -17.85 -5.58 11.84
N VAL A 127 -17.00 -4.80 11.18
CA VAL A 127 -15.76 -5.25 10.56
C VAL A 127 -14.61 -4.57 11.29
N ASP A 128 -13.82 -5.29 12.08
CA ASP A 128 -12.63 -4.72 12.70
C ASP A 128 -11.43 -4.83 11.76
N GLU A 129 -10.65 -3.78 11.68
CA GLU A 129 -9.47 -3.67 10.83
C GLU A 129 -8.19 -3.83 11.63
N ALA A 130 -7.18 -4.49 11.06
CA ALA A 130 -5.88 -4.65 11.70
C ALA A 130 -5.23 -3.30 11.98
N ASP A 131 -4.69 -3.13 13.21
CA ASP A 131 -3.91 -1.95 13.59
C ASP A 131 -2.80 -2.36 14.58
N PHE A 132 -1.81 -1.50 14.77
CA PHE A 132 -0.76 -1.73 15.77
C PHE A 132 -1.22 -1.41 17.21
N LEU A 133 -2.37 -0.78 17.39
CA LEU A 133 -2.97 -0.41 18.66
C LEU A 133 -4.41 -0.95 18.75
N LYS A 134 -4.72 -1.66 19.82
CA LYS A 134 -6.07 -2.16 20.13
C LYS A 134 -6.42 -1.96 21.58
N THR A 135 -7.72 -1.89 21.90
CA THR A 135 -8.21 -1.82 23.27
C THR A 135 -9.49 -2.62 23.47
N ASP A 136 -9.65 -3.17 24.66
CA ASP A 136 -10.90 -3.80 25.13
C ASP A 136 -11.64 -2.91 26.15
N GLY A 137 -11.18 -1.66 26.33
CA GLY A 137 -11.73 -0.69 27.31
C GLY A 137 -11.17 -0.85 28.72
N THR A 138 -10.56 -1.98 29.05
CA THR A 138 -9.90 -2.26 30.33
C THR A 138 -8.40 -2.43 30.21
N HIS A 139 -7.96 -2.80 29.02
CA HIS A 139 -6.56 -2.93 28.63
C HIS A 139 -6.34 -2.34 27.24
N THR A 140 -5.11 -1.93 27.01
CA THR A 140 -4.64 -1.48 25.70
C THR A 140 -3.44 -2.33 25.28
N TYR A 141 -3.43 -2.74 24.04
CA TYR A 141 -2.40 -3.58 23.44
C TYR A 141 -1.72 -2.80 22.33
N MET A 142 -0.40 -2.72 22.35
CA MET A 142 0.37 -1.94 21.39
C MET A 142 1.56 -2.73 20.88
N LEU A 143 1.75 -2.74 19.57
CA LEU A 143 2.98 -3.21 18.94
C LEU A 143 3.98 -2.05 18.89
N ASN A 144 5.16 -2.24 19.48
CA ASN A 144 6.20 -1.22 19.52
C ASN A 144 7.59 -1.85 19.36
N GLY A 145 8.27 -1.55 18.26
CA GLY A 145 9.46 -2.30 17.85
C GLY A 145 9.11 -3.78 17.64
N ASN A 146 9.82 -4.67 18.30
CA ASN A 146 9.55 -6.12 18.29
C ASN A 146 8.74 -6.58 19.51
N LEU A 147 8.08 -5.68 20.24
CA LEU A 147 7.33 -6.01 21.45
C LEU A 147 5.82 -5.83 21.25
N LEU A 148 5.06 -6.76 21.82
CA LEU A 148 3.67 -6.53 22.20
C LEU A 148 3.67 -6.02 23.65
N LEU A 149 3.17 -4.80 23.84
CA LEU A 149 2.97 -4.17 25.14
C LEU A 149 1.53 -4.40 25.59
N VAL A 150 1.35 -4.89 26.82
CA VAL A 150 0.03 -5.00 27.46
C VAL A 150 -0.05 -3.99 28.58
N MET A 151 -0.98 -3.09 28.47
CA MET A 151 -1.21 -2.02 29.43
C MET A 151 -2.59 -2.17 30.07
N SER A 152 -2.67 -2.03 31.37
CA SER A 152 -3.95 -2.00 32.10
C SER A 152 -4.46 -0.57 32.25
N ILE A 153 -5.78 -0.42 32.31
CA ILE A 153 -6.48 0.82 32.59
C ILE A 153 -7.31 0.61 33.86
N PRO A 154 -6.71 0.80 35.07
CA PRO A 154 -7.38 0.53 36.33
C PRO A 154 -8.64 1.38 36.53
N GLU A 155 -8.58 2.63 36.09
CA GLU A 155 -9.70 3.58 35.96
C GLU A 155 -9.37 4.54 34.80
N PHE A 156 -10.38 5.17 34.21
CA PHE A 156 -10.15 6.14 33.15
C PHE A 156 -9.31 7.30 33.66
N GLY A 157 -8.34 7.71 32.84
CA GLY A 157 -7.34 8.71 33.25
C GLY A 157 -6.02 8.11 33.77
N GLN A 158 -5.91 6.77 33.89
CA GLN A 158 -4.72 6.05 34.32
C GLN A 158 -4.31 5.03 33.25
N ILE A 159 -3.01 4.69 33.19
CA ILE A 159 -2.47 3.63 32.34
C ILE A 159 -1.21 3.04 32.98
N GLU A 160 -1.09 1.73 33.01
CA GLU A 160 0.05 1.01 33.59
C GLU A 160 0.54 -0.09 32.64
N LEU A 161 1.83 -0.11 32.30
CA LEU A 161 2.44 -1.24 31.58
C LEU A 161 2.54 -2.45 32.52
N ILE A 162 1.83 -3.52 32.20
CA ILE A 162 1.76 -4.71 33.08
C ILE A 162 2.55 -5.89 32.55
N SER A 163 2.72 -6.03 31.24
CA SER A 163 3.58 -7.08 30.64
C SER A 163 4.06 -6.69 29.24
N THR A 164 5.09 -7.39 28.80
CA THR A 164 5.64 -7.30 27.44
C THR A 164 5.89 -8.69 26.90
N LEU A 165 5.67 -8.91 25.60
CA LEU A 165 5.98 -10.15 24.91
C LEU A 165 6.81 -9.81 23.67
N GLU A 166 7.96 -10.48 23.53
CA GLU A 166 8.79 -10.33 22.33
C GLU A 166 8.19 -11.10 21.15
N ILE A 167 8.07 -10.43 20.02
CA ILE A 167 7.53 -10.98 18.77
C ILE A 167 8.66 -11.01 17.74
N GLU A 168 8.86 -12.17 17.12
CA GLU A 168 9.90 -12.33 16.09
C GLU A 168 9.59 -11.52 14.84
N GLY A 169 10.63 -10.91 14.25
CA GLY A 169 10.54 -10.06 13.08
C GLY A 169 10.12 -8.64 13.40
N SER A 170 9.47 -7.99 12.45
CA SER A 170 8.93 -6.64 12.59
C SER A 170 7.40 -6.72 12.62
N PRO A 171 6.77 -6.65 13.80
CA PRO A 171 5.32 -6.62 13.94
C PRO A 171 4.71 -5.43 13.18
N LEU A 172 3.69 -5.69 12.38
CA LEU A 172 3.03 -4.70 11.52
C LEU A 172 1.68 -4.27 12.09
N SER A 173 0.84 -5.25 12.43
CA SER A 173 -0.52 -5.01 12.92
C SER A 173 -1.05 -6.22 13.67
N MET A 174 -2.15 -6.04 14.41
CA MET A 174 -2.83 -7.10 15.15
C MET A 174 -4.34 -7.01 15.03
N MET A 175 -4.98 -8.14 15.28
CA MET A 175 -6.41 -8.29 15.50
C MET A 175 -6.64 -8.77 16.93
N LEU A 176 -7.67 -8.24 17.59
CA LEU A 176 -8.04 -8.60 18.96
C LEU A 176 -9.45 -9.18 19.01
N GLU A 177 -9.58 -10.38 19.52
CA GLU A 177 -10.89 -11.01 19.76
C GLU A 177 -10.89 -11.71 21.12
N GLY A 178 -11.63 -11.17 22.06
CA GLY A 178 -11.74 -11.71 23.41
C GLY A 178 -10.37 -11.81 24.11
N ASP A 179 -9.93 -13.02 24.40
CA ASP A 179 -8.65 -13.31 25.04
C ASP A 179 -7.58 -13.76 24.01
N THR A 180 -7.76 -13.50 22.72
CA THR A 180 -6.83 -13.88 21.65
C THR A 180 -6.38 -12.67 20.84
N ILE A 181 -5.07 -12.57 20.61
CA ILE A 181 -4.48 -11.61 19.66
C ILE A 181 -3.83 -12.39 18.52
N VAL A 182 -4.05 -11.95 17.28
CA VAL A 182 -3.30 -12.41 16.10
C VAL A 182 -2.42 -11.25 15.64
N VAL A 183 -1.10 -11.44 15.69
CA VAL A 183 -0.11 -10.46 15.22
C VAL A 183 0.42 -10.91 13.86
N ALA A 184 0.40 -10.01 12.88
CA ALA A 184 1.10 -10.15 11.61
C ALA A 184 2.46 -9.43 11.69
N SER A 185 3.56 -10.15 11.40
CA SER A 185 4.92 -9.64 11.41
C SER A 185 5.60 -9.88 10.06
N SER A 186 6.43 -8.93 9.63
CA SER A 186 7.36 -9.14 8.51
C SER A 186 8.62 -9.81 9.03
N VAL A 187 9.05 -10.88 8.37
CA VAL A 187 10.26 -11.62 8.73
C VAL A 187 11.14 -11.80 7.49
N TYR A 188 12.39 -11.36 7.58
CA TYR A 188 13.40 -11.68 6.58
C TYR A 188 14.18 -12.91 7.03
N ALA A 189 14.25 -13.93 6.18
CA ALA A 189 14.91 -15.18 6.53
C ALA A 189 16.40 -15.01 6.92
N THR A 190 17.05 -13.97 6.41
CA THR A 190 18.43 -13.60 6.77
C THR A 190 18.57 -13.03 8.18
N ASP A 191 17.50 -12.48 8.74
CA ASP A 191 17.50 -11.86 10.08
C ASP A 191 17.17 -12.88 11.19
N LEU A 192 16.72 -14.08 10.80
CA LEU A 192 16.48 -15.16 11.73
C LEU A 192 17.79 -15.63 12.37
N ASP A 193 17.72 -16.14 13.60
CA ASP A 193 18.88 -16.73 14.29
C ASP A 193 19.54 -17.83 13.45
N GLN A 194 20.86 -17.99 13.59
CA GLN A 194 21.64 -18.94 12.79
C GLN A 194 21.21 -20.41 12.96
N ASP A 195 20.57 -20.75 14.06
CA ASP A 195 20.03 -22.07 14.37
C ASP A 195 18.51 -22.18 14.13
N HIS A 196 17.88 -21.11 13.60
CA HIS A 196 16.46 -21.15 13.28
C HIS A 196 16.19 -22.10 12.10
N PRO A 197 15.24 -23.05 12.23
CA PRO A 197 15.00 -24.08 11.21
C PRO A 197 14.63 -23.53 9.83
N LEU A 198 13.91 -22.39 9.75
CA LEU A 198 13.57 -21.73 8.48
C LEU A 198 14.79 -21.16 7.76
N ARG A 199 15.80 -20.67 8.50
CA ARG A 199 17.01 -20.14 7.91
C ARG A 199 17.75 -21.20 7.06
N GLU A 200 17.86 -22.43 7.58
CA GLU A 200 18.48 -23.54 6.84
C GLU A 200 17.71 -23.89 5.55
N LEU A 201 16.39 -23.73 5.56
CA LEU A 201 15.53 -24.02 4.41
C LEU A 201 15.53 -22.94 3.34
N LEU A 202 15.58 -21.66 3.74
CA LEU A 202 15.26 -20.53 2.87
C LEU A 202 16.47 -19.69 2.47
N VAL A 203 17.54 -19.69 3.27
CA VAL A 203 18.72 -18.86 3.00
C VAL A 203 19.77 -19.68 2.25
N THR A 204 20.24 -19.16 1.14
CA THR A 204 21.33 -19.73 0.35
C THR A 204 22.48 -18.74 0.25
N GLU A 205 23.72 -19.27 0.23
CA GLU A 205 24.89 -18.45 -0.07
C GLU A 205 25.12 -18.38 -1.58
N VAL A 206 25.11 -17.17 -2.11
CA VAL A 206 25.39 -16.89 -3.52
C VAL A 206 26.73 -16.18 -3.64
N SER A 207 27.59 -16.67 -4.55
CA SER A 207 28.90 -16.07 -4.79
C SER A 207 29.00 -15.58 -6.24
N TYR A 208 29.55 -14.39 -6.43
CA TYR A 208 29.88 -13.86 -7.74
C TYR A 208 31.29 -13.28 -7.77
N GLU A 209 31.93 -13.31 -8.92
CA GLU A 209 33.25 -12.75 -9.13
C GLU A 209 33.12 -11.35 -9.74
N SER A 210 33.73 -10.36 -9.11
CA SER A 210 33.82 -8.98 -9.62
C SER A 210 35.23 -8.43 -9.42
N TYR A 211 35.82 -7.89 -10.46
CA TYR A 211 37.20 -7.36 -10.45
C TYR A 211 38.28 -8.35 -9.96
N GLY A 212 38.03 -9.68 -10.14
CA GLY A 212 38.97 -10.72 -9.70
C GLY A 212 38.89 -11.08 -8.21
N GLU A 213 37.89 -10.57 -7.51
CA GLU A 213 37.57 -10.93 -6.13
C GLU A 213 36.20 -11.65 -6.08
N ILE A 214 36.07 -12.64 -5.20
CA ILE A 214 34.83 -13.39 -4.99
C ILE A 214 34.10 -12.75 -3.83
N TYR A 215 32.87 -12.30 -4.12
CA TYR A 215 31.92 -11.77 -3.14
C TYR A 215 30.86 -12.83 -2.86
N THR A 216 30.60 -13.08 -1.58
CA THR A 216 29.55 -14.00 -1.14
C THR A 216 28.53 -13.23 -0.31
N TYR A 217 27.24 -13.44 -0.58
CA TYR A 217 26.13 -12.88 0.18
C TYR A 217 25.06 -13.92 0.40
N GLU A 218 24.29 -13.73 1.46
CA GLU A 218 23.11 -14.54 1.73
C GLU A 218 21.96 -14.08 0.84
N TYR A 219 21.28 -15.03 0.23
CA TYR A 219 20.13 -14.80 -0.62
C TYR A 219 18.91 -15.56 -0.09
N PHE A 220 17.75 -14.95 -0.17
CA PHE A 220 16.45 -15.59 0.06
C PHE A 220 15.45 -15.12 -1.00
N ARG A 221 14.51 -16.00 -1.35
CA ARG A 221 13.63 -15.82 -2.50
C ARG A 221 12.61 -14.68 -2.29
N THR A 222 12.08 -14.54 -1.08
CA THR A 222 11.04 -13.57 -0.73
C THR A 222 11.03 -13.32 0.77
N GLY A 223 10.33 -12.23 1.18
CA GLY A 223 10.00 -12.00 2.59
C GLY A 223 8.98 -13.04 3.09
N LEU A 224 8.83 -13.09 4.39
CA LEU A 224 7.83 -13.90 5.06
C LEU A 224 6.86 -13.01 5.83
N VAL A 225 5.60 -13.39 5.86
CA VAL A 225 4.62 -12.91 6.82
C VAL A 225 4.43 -13.98 7.88
N LYS A 226 4.70 -13.64 9.13
CA LYS A 226 4.47 -14.51 10.27
C LYS A 226 3.18 -14.10 10.96
N TYR A 227 2.32 -15.07 11.22
CA TYR A 227 1.16 -14.92 12.11
C TYR A 227 1.46 -15.59 13.43
N SER A 228 1.51 -14.77 14.51
CA SER A 228 1.59 -15.27 15.89
C SER A 228 0.22 -15.19 16.54
N VAL A 229 -0.33 -16.33 16.93
CA VAL A 229 -1.58 -16.41 17.69
C VAL A 229 -1.23 -16.46 19.18
N ILE A 230 -1.71 -15.48 19.93
CA ILE A 230 -1.30 -15.19 21.30
C ILE A 230 -2.51 -15.32 22.22
N ASP A 231 -2.41 -16.20 23.22
CA ASP A 231 -3.35 -16.25 24.35
C ASP A 231 -2.98 -15.16 25.36
N ILE A 232 -3.95 -14.29 25.61
CA ILE A 232 -3.89 -13.20 26.59
C ILE A 232 -4.87 -13.38 27.75
N GLN A 233 -5.37 -14.58 28.03
CA GLN A 233 -6.24 -14.84 29.17
C GLN A 233 -5.55 -14.43 30.47
N ASP A 234 -4.26 -14.71 30.64
CA ASP A 234 -3.42 -14.13 31.67
C ASP A 234 -2.64 -12.93 31.11
N LYS A 235 -3.18 -11.73 31.25
CA LYS A 235 -2.62 -10.48 30.75
C LYS A 235 -1.22 -10.16 31.31
N LEU A 236 -0.84 -10.77 32.42
CA LEU A 236 0.51 -10.64 32.99
C LEU A 236 1.52 -11.59 32.35
N ASN A 237 1.07 -12.66 31.69
CA ASN A 237 1.90 -13.67 31.07
C ASN A 237 1.30 -14.09 29.72
N PRO A 238 1.25 -13.20 28.73
CA PRO A 238 0.77 -13.56 27.38
C PRO A 238 1.65 -14.66 26.79
N LEU A 239 1.03 -15.59 26.03
CA LEU A 239 1.72 -16.78 25.50
C LEU A 239 1.45 -16.94 24.01
N ILE A 240 2.49 -17.10 23.20
CA ILE A 240 2.35 -17.49 21.80
C ILE A 240 1.97 -18.97 21.75
N GLU A 241 0.79 -19.27 21.19
CA GLU A 241 0.29 -20.64 21.02
C GLU A 241 0.68 -21.22 19.66
N HIS A 242 0.65 -20.40 18.60
CA HIS A 242 0.94 -20.81 17.23
C HIS A 242 1.76 -19.77 16.49
N ASP A 243 2.74 -20.26 15.71
CA ASP A 243 3.50 -19.47 14.75
C ASP A 243 3.39 -20.12 13.36
N ILE A 244 2.89 -19.32 12.39
CA ILE A 244 2.67 -19.75 11.01
C ILE A 244 3.30 -18.72 10.09
N TYR A 245 4.06 -19.18 9.09
CA TYR A 245 4.74 -18.32 8.14
C TYR A 245 4.22 -18.55 6.73
N PHE A 246 3.97 -17.47 6.02
CA PHE A 246 3.64 -17.45 4.59
C PHE A 246 4.74 -16.70 3.85
N GLU A 247 5.15 -17.24 2.72
CA GLU A 247 5.97 -16.46 1.79
C GLU A 247 5.15 -15.30 1.20
N GLY A 248 5.75 -14.10 1.15
CA GLY A 248 5.12 -12.89 0.64
C GLY A 248 5.16 -11.72 1.63
N TYR A 249 4.25 -10.77 1.41
CA TYR A 249 4.15 -9.53 2.17
C TYR A 249 2.72 -9.31 2.65
N PHE A 250 2.57 -8.82 3.86
CA PHE A 250 1.28 -8.49 4.44
C PHE A 250 0.63 -7.33 3.68
N ASN A 251 -0.65 -7.48 3.33
CA ASN A 251 -1.46 -6.43 2.76
C ASN A 251 -2.38 -5.86 3.85
N THR A 252 -3.31 -6.67 4.35
CA THR A 252 -4.29 -6.24 5.36
C THR A 252 -4.92 -7.44 6.07
N ALA A 253 -5.70 -7.19 7.13
CA ALA A 253 -6.57 -8.19 7.74
C ALA A 253 -7.90 -7.58 8.19
N ARG A 254 -8.93 -8.42 8.22
CA ARG A 254 -10.28 -8.07 8.70
C ARG A 254 -10.76 -9.11 9.70
N LEU A 255 -11.42 -8.66 10.76
CA LEU A 255 -12.08 -9.51 11.73
C LEU A 255 -13.57 -9.29 11.65
N VAL A 256 -14.30 -10.35 11.34
CA VAL A 256 -15.76 -10.40 11.30
C VAL A 256 -16.22 -11.68 12.02
N ASP A 257 -17.10 -11.56 12.99
CA ASP A 257 -17.67 -12.70 13.71
C ASP A 257 -16.61 -13.70 14.22
N SER A 258 -15.60 -13.21 14.95
CA SER A 258 -14.49 -14.00 15.50
C SER A 258 -13.62 -14.72 14.44
N THR A 259 -13.73 -14.33 13.16
CA THR A 259 -12.93 -14.87 12.06
C THR A 259 -12.01 -13.80 11.48
N VAL A 260 -10.72 -14.04 11.56
CA VAL A 260 -9.71 -13.20 10.90
C VAL A 260 -9.53 -13.68 9.46
N ARG A 261 -9.65 -12.75 8.53
CA ARG A 261 -9.29 -12.94 7.12
C ARG A 261 -8.12 -12.04 6.79
N SER A 262 -6.95 -12.64 6.70
CA SER A 262 -5.73 -11.92 6.38
C SER A 262 -5.36 -12.11 4.94
N VAL A 263 -4.94 -11.02 4.30
CA VAL A 263 -4.53 -10.99 2.89
C VAL A 263 -3.03 -10.71 2.80
N THR A 264 -2.31 -11.56 2.09
CA THR A 264 -0.92 -11.35 1.74
C THR A 264 -0.77 -11.33 0.22
N HIS A 265 0.27 -10.68 -0.27
CA HIS A 265 0.64 -10.75 -1.67
C HIS A 265 2.03 -11.37 -1.82
N TYR A 266 2.20 -12.14 -2.86
CA TYR A 266 3.44 -12.82 -3.19
C TYR A 266 3.77 -12.61 -4.67
N ASN A 267 5.01 -12.21 -4.95
CA ASN A 267 5.54 -12.16 -6.29
C ASN A 267 6.81 -13.01 -6.35
N SER A 268 6.83 -13.99 -7.24
CA SER A 268 8.00 -14.86 -7.38
C SER A 268 9.20 -14.08 -7.95
N ASN A 269 10.32 -14.12 -7.24
CA ASN A 269 11.59 -13.62 -7.75
C ASN A 269 12.37 -14.79 -8.37
N ILE A 270 12.46 -14.82 -9.70
CA ILE A 270 13.06 -15.93 -10.44
C ILE A 270 14.51 -15.61 -10.76
N GLU A 271 15.43 -16.32 -10.12
CA GLU A 271 16.85 -16.20 -10.43
C GLU A 271 17.21 -16.72 -11.84
N GLY A 272 18.24 -16.10 -12.43
CA GLY A 272 18.81 -16.52 -13.70
C GLY A 272 18.06 -16.03 -14.93
N LEU A 273 17.13 -15.07 -14.76
CA LEU A 273 16.51 -14.33 -15.86
C LEU A 273 17.24 -13.01 -16.08
N ASN A 274 17.44 -12.67 -17.34
CA ASN A 274 18.06 -11.41 -17.76
C ASN A 274 17.00 -10.48 -18.37
N TYR A 275 16.75 -9.36 -17.71
CA TYR A 275 15.79 -8.33 -18.15
C TYR A 275 16.38 -7.30 -19.13
N TYR A 276 17.64 -7.47 -19.52
CA TYR A 276 18.37 -6.63 -20.45
C TYR A 276 19.23 -7.52 -21.35
N PRO A 277 19.40 -7.18 -22.66
CA PRO A 277 20.25 -7.98 -23.55
C PRO A 277 21.69 -8.09 -23.02
N ASP A 278 22.21 -9.30 -22.97
CA ASP A 278 23.60 -9.56 -22.56
C ASP A 278 24.55 -9.14 -23.68
N LEU A 279 25.05 -7.89 -23.57
CA LEU A 279 25.86 -7.28 -24.60
C LEU A 279 27.35 -7.62 -24.38
N PRO A 280 28.08 -8.04 -25.41
CA PRO A 280 29.50 -8.27 -25.29
C PRO A 280 30.28 -6.95 -25.10
N ASP A 281 31.43 -7.01 -24.42
CA ASP A 281 32.25 -5.82 -24.12
C ASP A 281 32.58 -5.00 -25.37
N GLU A 282 32.81 -5.65 -26.51
CA GLU A 282 33.12 -5.03 -27.78
C GLU A 282 31.97 -4.16 -28.32
N TYR A 283 30.74 -4.34 -27.83
CA TYR A 283 29.58 -3.53 -28.24
C TYR A 283 29.80 -2.04 -28.00
N TRP A 284 30.42 -1.70 -26.91
CA TRP A 284 30.66 -0.31 -26.48
C TRP A 284 31.76 0.37 -27.31
N GLU A 285 32.65 -0.43 -27.94
CA GLU A 285 33.72 0.05 -28.80
C GLU A 285 33.30 0.23 -30.28
N LEU A 286 32.08 -0.22 -30.66
CA LEU A 286 31.55 -0.09 -32.00
C LEU A 286 31.16 1.38 -32.28
N ASP A 287 31.62 1.92 -33.41
CA ASP A 287 31.22 3.26 -33.89
C ASP A 287 30.07 3.20 -34.92
N ASP A 288 29.98 2.11 -35.69
CA ASP A 288 29.00 1.94 -36.76
C ASP A 288 27.63 1.53 -36.22
N LYS A 289 26.57 2.36 -36.50
CA LYS A 289 25.21 2.13 -36.04
C LYS A 289 24.66 0.76 -36.48
N ASN A 290 24.94 0.34 -37.71
CA ASN A 290 24.40 -0.93 -38.19
C ASN A 290 25.06 -2.12 -37.46
N GLN A 291 26.37 -2.06 -37.22
CA GLN A 291 27.04 -3.09 -36.42
C GLN A 291 26.53 -3.13 -34.96
N LYS A 292 26.27 -1.97 -34.35
CA LYS A 292 25.62 -1.93 -33.05
C LYS A 292 24.25 -2.55 -33.06
N MET A 293 23.43 -2.23 -34.07
CA MET A 293 22.07 -2.82 -34.21
C MET A 293 22.12 -4.32 -34.42
N GLU A 294 23.05 -4.81 -35.25
CA GLU A 294 23.20 -6.26 -35.49
C GLU A 294 23.66 -7.00 -34.24
N THR A 295 24.61 -6.42 -33.49
CA THR A 295 25.07 -6.98 -32.22
C THR A 295 23.99 -6.97 -31.18
N TRP A 296 23.27 -5.86 -31.02
CA TRP A 296 22.11 -5.77 -30.14
C TRP A 296 21.06 -6.82 -30.42
N ASN A 297 20.63 -6.93 -31.69
CA ASN A 297 19.61 -7.91 -32.10
C ASN A 297 20.04 -9.35 -31.82
N ARG A 298 21.32 -9.68 -32.04
CA ARG A 298 21.86 -10.98 -31.70
C ARG A 298 21.81 -11.24 -30.20
N SER A 299 22.31 -10.32 -29.37
CA SER A 299 22.27 -10.43 -27.90
C SER A 299 20.84 -10.49 -27.37
N LEU A 300 19.93 -9.71 -27.95
CA LEU A 300 18.50 -9.74 -27.61
C LEU A 300 17.89 -11.12 -27.79
N LEU A 301 18.14 -11.76 -28.95
CA LEU A 301 17.62 -13.09 -29.26
C LEU A 301 18.32 -14.20 -28.44
N GLU A 302 19.62 -14.07 -28.18
CA GLU A 302 20.37 -15.00 -27.33
C GLU A 302 19.87 -14.93 -25.89
N THR A 303 19.65 -13.73 -25.34
CA THR A 303 19.07 -13.50 -24.00
C THR A 303 17.66 -14.07 -23.90
N LEU A 304 16.79 -13.80 -24.90
CA LEU A 304 15.44 -14.37 -24.92
C LEU A 304 15.47 -15.90 -24.95
N SER A 305 16.36 -16.50 -25.70
CA SER A 305 16.53 -17.96 -25.75
C SER A 305 17.00 -18.53 -24.42
N SER A 306 17.94 -17.86 -23.74
CA SER A 306 18.43 -18.26 -22.42
C SER A 306 17.32 -18.17 -21.37
N ASN A 307 16.59 -17.05 -21.34
CA ASN A 307 15.45 -16.86 -20.44
C ASN A 307 14.38 -17.96 -20.68
N ARG A 308 14.06 -18.25 -21.93
CA ARG A 308 13.12 -19.32 -22.27
C ARG A 308 13.56 -20.67 -21.72
N ASP A 309 14.83 -21.05 -21.92
CA ASP A 309 15.35 -22.33 -21.44
C ASP A 309 15.29 -22.38 -19.90
N ARG A 310 15.57 -21.25 -19.22
CA ARG A 310 15.42 -21.12 -17.76
C ARG A 310 13.96 -21.28 -17.34
N ILE A 311 13.02 -20.55 -17.96
CA ILE A 311 11.59 -20.60 -17.63
C ILE A 311 11.04 -22.02 -17.79
N LEU A 312 11.39 -22.72 -18.87
CA LEU A 312 10.95 -24.10 -19.08
C LEU A 312 11.55 -25.11 -18.06
N SER A 313 12.62 -24.75 -17.37
CA SER A 313 13.23 -25.57 -16.31
C SER A 313 12.61 -25.35 -14.94
N LEU A 314 11.78 -24.30 -14.77
CA LEU A 314 11.13 -23.97 -13.51
C LEU A 314 10.05 -24.99 -13.15
N THR A 315 9.90 -25.24 -11.87
CA THR A 315 8.85 -26.06 -11.28
C THR A 315 7.80 -25.17 -10.60
N LEU A 316 6.72 -25.77 -10.15
CA LEU A 316 5.67 -25.01 -9.46
C LEU A 316 6.19 -24.36 -8.16
N GLU A 317 7.12 -25.01 -7.48
CA GLU A 317 7.78 -24.48 -6.27
C GLU A 317 8.52 -23.15 -6.50
N ASP A 318 8.94 -22.88 -7.74
CA ASP A 318 9.59 -21.62 -8.08
C ASP A 318 8.59 -20.46 -8.20
N PHE A 319 7.29 -20.75 -8.36
CA PHE A 319 6.25 -19.74 -8.63
C PHE A 319 5.29 -19.49 -7.47
N VAL A 320 4.92 -20.54 -6.70
CA VAL A 320 3.85 -20.44 -5.70
C VAL A 320 4.39 -20.13 -4.32
N PRO A 321 3.63 -19.38 -3.48
CA PRO A 321 4.02 -19.14 -2.10
C PRO A 321 3.94 -20.41 -1.26
N MET A 322 4.95 -20.63 -0.44
CA MET A 322 5.00 -21.76 0.50
C MET A 322 4.50 -21.32 1.88
N ARG A 323 4.04 -22.31 2.66
CA ARG A 323 3.58 -22.14 4.03
C ARG A 323 4.37 -23.04 4.99
N TYR A 324 4.72 -22.50 6.15
CA TYR A 324 5.52 -23.17 7.15
C TYR A 324 4.87 -23.06 8.53
N VAL A 325 4.85 -24.13 9.29
CA VAL A 325 4.29 -24.17 10.65
C VAL A 325 5.35 -24.60 11.63
N MET A 326 5.55 -23.83 12.69
CA MET A 326 6.41 -24.23 13.80
C MET A 326 5.69 -25.28 14.66
N THR A 327 6.39 -26.36 14.99
CA THR A 327 5.87 -27.38 15.90
C THR A 327 6.24 -27.07 17.34
N ASP A 328 5.52 -27.62 18.32
CA ASP A 328 5.84 -27.54 19.76
C ASP A 328 7.26 -28.01 20.10
N GLN A 329 7.93 -28.73 19.21
CA GLN A 329 9.28 -29.22 19.38
C GLN A 329 10.37 -28.32 18.78
N GLY A 330 9.98 -27.16 18.24
CA GLY A 330 10.87 -26.20 17.58
C GLY A 330 11.39 -26.68 16.21
N SER A 331 10.65 -27.57 15.54
CA SER A 331 10.93 -27.94 14.15
C SER A 331 9.89 -27.32 13.22
N VAL A 332 10.28 -27.09 11.97
CA VAL A 332 9.39 -26.56 10.93
C VAL A 332 8.77 -27.72 10.16
N VAL A 333 7.48 -27.62 9.91
CA VAL A 333 6.75 -28.41 8.92
C VAL A 333 6.47 -27.52 7.73
N THR A 334 7.06 -27.83 6.59
CA THR A 334 6.67 -27.25 5.30
C THR A 334 5.37 -27.91 4.88
N LEU A 335 4.37 -27.11 4.56
CA LEU A 335 3.12 -27.59 4.00
C LEU A 335 3.23 -27.51 2.47
N PRO A 336 3.64 -28.63 1.81
CA PRO A 336 3.71 -28.65 0.36
C PRO A 336 2.29 -28.62 -0.20
N TYR A 337 2.12 -27.98 -1.34
CA TYR A 337 0.89 -28.16 -2.10
C TYR A 337 0.78 -29.61 -2.59
N SER A 338 -0.40 -30.19 -2.51
CA SER A 338 -0.75 -31.47 -3.13
C SER A 338 -1.47 -31.23 -4.46
N GLU A 339 -1.71 -32.29 -5.25
CA GLU A 339 -2.56 -32.14 -6.45
C GLU A 339 -3.98 -31.64 -6.09
N GLU A 340 -4.44 -31.90 -4.88
CA GLU A 340 -5.70 -31.41 -4.34
C GLU A 340 -5.62 -29.91 -4.01
N GLU A 341 -4.48 -29.44 -3.51
CA GLU A 341 -4.27 -28.03 -3.16
C GLU A 341 -4.06 -27.12 -4.38
N CYS A 342 -3.68 -27.64 -5.55
CA CYS A 342 -3.66 -26.84 -6.78
C CYS A 342 -5.06 -26.34 -7.18
N ALA A 343 -6.12 -26.96 -6.69
CA ALA A 343 -7.49 -26.48 -6.88
C ALA A 343 -7.84 -25.26 -5.99
N GLU A 344 -7.02 -24.94 -5.00
CA GLU A 344 -7.14 -23.73 -4.18
C GLU A 344 -6.57 -22.49 -4.89
N TYR A 345 -5.86 -22.69 -6.03
CA TYR A 345 -5.39 -21.62 -6.89
C TYR A 345 -6.42 -21.29 -7.96
N SER A 346 -6.75 -20.01 -8.07
CA SER A 346 -7.68 -19.49 -9.06
C SER A 346 -7.10 -18.28 -9.78
N ALA A 347 -7.52 -18.04 -11.00
CA ALA A 347 -7.18 -16.85 -11.77
C ALA A 347 -8.28 -16.51 -12.76
N SER A 348 -8.35 -15.26 -13.21
CA SER A 348 -9.19 -14.91 -14.35
C SER A 348 -8.64 -15.53 -15.62
N SER A 349 -9.51 -15.83 -16.60
CA SER A 349 -9.11 -16.53 -17.84
C SER A 349 -8.13 -15.72 -18.71
N ASP A 350 -8.03 -14.43 -18.47
CA ASP A 350 -7.11 -13.50 -19.13
C ASP A 350 -6.04 -12.92 -18.18
N SER A 351 -5.85 -13.53 -17.01
CA SER A 351 -4.83 -13.11 -16.05
C SER A 351 -3.44 -13.19 -16.66
N VAL A 352 -2.69 -12.12 -16.50
CA VAL A 352 -1.27 -12.03 -16.84
C VAL A 352 -0.37 -12.07 -15.63
N ALA A 353 -0.96 -12.18 -14.43
CA ALA A 353 -0.24 -12.20 -13.18
C ALA A 353 0.64 -13.45 -13.04
N ARG A 354 1.75 -13.31 -12.39
CA ARG A 354 2.63 -14.40 -11.93
C ARG A 354 2.84 -14.39 -10.42
N GLY A 355 2.17 -13.45 -9.74
CA GLY A 355 2.05 -13.38 -8.29
C GLY A 355 0.71 -13.91 -7.81
N PHE A 356 0.55 -13.95 -6.50
CA PHE A 356 -0.66 -14.42 -5.84
C PHE A 356 -1.06 -13.49 -4.71
N LEU A 357 -2.36 -13.24 -4.61
CA LEU A 357 -2.98 -12.84 -3.34
C LEU A 357 -3.37 -14.12 -2.60
N THR A 358 -3.02 -14.19 -1.34
CA THR A 358 -3.39 -15.32 -0.47
C THR A 358 -4.35 -14.83 0.60
N ILE A 359 -5.51 -15.44 0.70
CA ILE A 359 -6.48 -15.22 1.77
C ILE A 359 -6.27 -16.31 2.81
N ALA A 360 -5.88 -15.94 4.02
CA ALA A 360 -5.79 -16.85 5.16
C ALA A 360 -6.98 -16.59 6.10
N THR A 361 -7.92 -17.52 6.14
CA THR A 361 -9.12 -17.48 6.98
C THR A 361 -8.88 -18.26 8.25
N MET A 362 -8.93 -17.58 9.41
CA MET A 362 -8.61 -18.10 10.73
C MET A 362 -9.81 -17.96 11.65
N ASP A 363 -10.42 -19.07 12.05
CA ASP A 363 -11.49 -19.12 13.06
C ASP A 363 -10.87 -19.11 14.47
N LEU A 364 -10.98 -17.99 15.18
CA LEU A 364 -10.43 -17.80 16.52
C LEU A 364 -11.24 -18.48 17.62
N THR A 365 -12.45 -18.98 17.32
CA THR A 365 -13.22 -19.79 18.27
C THR A 365 -12.64 -21.20 18.43
N ASN A 366 -11.76 -21.62 17.53
CA ASN A 366 -11.18 -22.94 17.48
C ASN A 366 -9.74 -22.95 17.99
N HIS A 367 -9.51 -23.46 19.21
CA HIS A 367 -8.18 -23.56 19.82
C HIS A 367 -7.15 -24.39 19.02
N ASN A 368 -7.58 -25.21 18.05
CA ASN A 368 -6.67 -25.95 17.17
C ASN A 368 -6.26 -25.15 15.93
N LEU A 369 -6.69 -23.90 15.83
CA LEU A 369 -6.47 -22.99 14.71
C LEU A 369 -6.61 -23.71 13.35
N ILE A 370 -7.85 -23.97 12.94
CA ILE A 370 -8.12 -24.43 11.58
C ILE A 370 -8.02 -23.21 10.66
N MET A 371 -7.21 -23.34 9.63
CA MET A 371 -6.97 -22.28 8.66
C MET A 371 -7.39 -22.79 7.27
N GLU A 372 -8.28 -22.06 6.60
CA GLU A 372 -8.56 -22.18 5.17
C GLU A 372 -7.66 -21.21 4.42
N VAL A 373 -7.17 -21.60 3.24
CA VAL A 373 -6.26 -20.76 2.45
C VAL A 373 -6.68 -20.82 0.99
N ASP A 374 -6.91 -19.65 0.40
CA ASP A 374 -7.22 -19.48 -1.03
C ASP A 374 -6.14 -18.61 -1.69
N HIS A 375 -5.82 -18.93 -2.96
CA HIS A 375 -4.84 -18.20 -3.74
C HIS A 375 -5.46 -17.65 -5.02
N ILE A 376 -5.32 -16.34 -5.25
CA ILE A 376 -5.80 -15.66 -6.45
C ILE A 376 -4.60 -15.21 -7.25
N GLY A 377 -4.53 -15.57 -8.54
CA GLY A 377 -3.48 -15.09 -9.45
C GLY A 377 -3.61 -13.58 -9.68
N SER A 378 -2.89 -12.81 -8.87
CA SER A 378 -2.87 -11.35 -8.89
C SER A 378 -1.57 -10.85 -8.29
N SER A 379 -1.08 -9.70 -8.75
CA SER A 379 0.13 -9.08 -8.20
C SER A 379 -0.16 -8.18 -7.00
N TRP A 380 -1.34 -7.57 -6.95
CA TRP A 380 -1.79 -6.66 -5.89
C TRP A 380 -3.28 -6.33 -6.02
N ALA A 381 -3.97 -6.02 -4.91
CA ALA A 381 -5.35 -5.55 -4.93
C ALA A 381 -5.67 -4.61 -3.77
N ASN A 382 -6.63 -3.69 -3.98
CA ASN A 382 -7.37 -3.05 -2.90
C ASN A 382 -8.33 -4.05 -2.27
N VAL A 383 -8.42 -4.06 -0.95
CA VAL A 383 -9.24 -5.01 -0.19
C VAL A 383 -10.31 -4.26 0.61
N TYR A 384 -11.56 -4.53 0.29
CA TYR A 384 -12.72 -4.04 1.04
C TYR A 384 -13.42 -5.21 1.73
N SER A 385 -14.02 -4.98 2.90
CA SER A 385 -14.89 -5.96 3.56
C SER A 385 -16.13 -5.30 4.14
N SER A 386 -17.30 -5.90 3.88
CA SER A 386 -18.50 -5.75 4.70
C SER A 386 -18.60 -6.92 5.67
N GLN A 387 -19.71 -7.01 6.42
CA GLN A 387 -19.99 -8.20 7.25
C GLN A 387 -20.26 -9.45 6.42
N ASN A 388 -20.66 -9.32 5.15
CA ASN A 388 -21.09 -10.43 4.31
C ASN A 388 -20.15 -10.69 3.12
N ALA A 389 -19.35 -9.70 2.72
CA ALA A 389 -18.53 -9.80 1.52
C ALA A 389 -17.10 -9.32 1.77
N LEU A 390 -16.14 -10.08 1.23
CA LEU A 390 -14.74 -9.64 1.05
C LEU A 390 -14.55 -9.37 -0.43
N VAL A 391 -14.09 -8.16 -0.78
CA VAL A 391 -13.98 -7.70 -2.16
C VAL A 391 -12.55 -7.32 -2.47
N PHE A 392 -12.04 -7.84 -3.60
CA PHE A 392 -10.75 -7.48 -4.15
C PHE A 392 -10.94 -6.68 -5.42
N ALA A 393 -10.26 -5.54 -5.50
CA ALA A 393 -10.15 -4.75 -6.71
C ALA A 393 -8.69 -4.78 -7.18
N GLU A 394 -8.42 -5.58 -8.21
CA GLU A 394 -7.09 -5.75 -8.79
C GLU A 394 -6.97 -5.05 -10.15
N PRO A 395 -5.83 -4.43 -10.49
CA PRO A 395 -5.59 -3.98 -11.85
C PRO A 395 -5.75 -5.16 -12.83
N ALA A 396 -6.55 -4.97 -13.89
CA ALA A 396 -6.79 -6.02 -14.87
C ALA A 396 -5.57 -6.33 -15.75
N ASN A 397 -4.49 -5.59 -15.59
CA ASN A 397 -3.23 -5.76 -16.34
C ASN A 397 -2.05 -5.37 -15.47
N ASP A 398 -0.94 -6.07 -15.65
CA ASP A 398 0.36 -5.64 -15.13
C ASP A 398 0.96 -4.51 -15.97
N TRP A 399 1.94 -3.76 -15.40
CA TRP A 399 2.59 -2.61 -16.03
C TRP A 399 3.19 -2.91 -17.42
N TRP A 400 3.70 -4.12 -17.67
CA TRP A 400 4.28 -4.53 -18.95
C TRP A 400 3.24 -4.76 -20.05
N TRP A 401 1.96 -4.96 -19.69
CA TRP A 401 0.87 -5.10 -20.64
C TRP A 401 0.63 -3.83 -21.45
N PHE A 402 0.92 -2.67 -20.91
CA PHE A 402 0.79 -1.38 -21.59
C PHE A 402 1.65 -1.30 -22.83
N TRP A 403 2.79 -1.98 -22.82
CA TRP A 403 3.76 -1.89 -23.87
C TRP A 403 3.27 -2.63 -25.12
N GLY A 404 3.05 -1.84 -26.22
CA GLY A 404 2.70 -2.40 -27.52
C GLY A 404 1.25 -2.90 -27.69
N ASN A 405 0.36 -2.65 -26.71
CA ASN A 405 -1.06 -2.94 -26.85
C ASN A 405 -1.81 -1.68 -27.27
N ASP A 406 -2.33 -1.63 -28.52
CA ASP A 406 -2.99 -0.45 -29.08
C ASP A 406 -4.37 -0.20 -28.47
N ASP A 407 -5.06 -1.26 -28.01
CA ASP A 407 -6.41 -1.21 -27.44
C ASP A 407 -6.39 -1.16 -25.90
N TYR A 408 -5.37 -0.53 -25.30
CA TYR A 408 -5.27 -0.46 -23.86
C TYR A 408 -6.33 0.49 -23.28
N GLU A 409 -7.13 0.00 -22.37
CA GLU A 409 -7.98 0.78 -21.47
C GLU A 409 -7.64 0.41 -20.02
N ASP A 410 -7.53 1.40 -19.14
CA ASP A 410 -7.46 1.15 -17.71
C ASP A 410 -8.68 0.37 -17.25
N ALA A 411 -8.47 -0.71 -16.55
CA ALA A 411 -9.55 -1.53 -16.02
C ALA A 411 -9.14 -2.21 -14.72
N THR A 412 -10.14 -2.46 -13.87
CA THR A 412 -9.99 -3.14 -12.60
C THR A 412 -10.93 -4.34 -12.55
N ASN A 413 -10.39 -5.51 -12.21
CA ASN A 413 -11.17 -6.69 -11.88
C ASN A 413 -11.71 -6.57 -10.46
N ILE A 414 -12.95 -6.93 -10.27
CA ILE A 414 -13.61 -6.96 -8.97
C ILE A 414 -13.97 -8.42 -8.67
N HIS A 415 -13.41 -8.96 -7.59
CA HIS A 415 -13.69 -10.32 -7.13
C HIS A 415 -14.39 -10.24 -5.77
N VAL A 416 -15.50 -10.93 -5.64
CA VAL A 416 -16.32 -10.95 -4.42
C VAL A 416 -16.35 -12.35 -3.83
N PHE A 417 -16.08 -12.42 -2.54
CA PHE A 417 -16.17 -13.63 -1.73
C PHE A 417 -17.25 -13.44 -0.67
N ASP A 418 -18.08 -14.46 -0.50
CA ASP A 418 -19.07 -14.55 0.59
C ASP A 418 -18.35 -14.95 1.87
N ILE A 419 -18.52 -14.15 2.91
CA ILE A 419 -17.95 -14.34 4.25
C ILE A 419 -19.00 -14.39 5.35
N SER A 420 -20.26 -14.53 4.97
CA SER A 420 -21.40 -14.60 5.89
C SER A 420 -21.42 -15.87 6.75
N ASP A 421 -20.69 -16.92 6.36
CA ASP A 421 -20.50 -18.12 7.17
C ASP A 421 -19.18 -18.00 7.96
N PRO A 422 -19.25 -17.90 9.31
CA PRO A 422 -18.04 -17.79 10.12
C PRO A 422 -17.07 -18.97 9.89
N GLY A 423 -15.77 -18.66 9.79
CA GLY A 423 -14.72 -19.65 9.57
C GLY A 423 -14.55 -20.12 8.12
N SER A 424 -15.30 -19.54 7.15
CA SER A 424 -15.19 -19.85 5.73
C SER A 424 -15.11 -18.59 4.87
N THR A 425 -14.49 -18.73 3.70
CA THR A 425 -14.41 -17.69 2.66
C THR A 425 -14.71 -18.34 1.32
N SER A 426 -15.82 -18.00 0.69
CA SER A 426 -16.30 -18.68 -0.51
C SER A 426 -16.38 -17.73 -1.70
N TYR A 427 -15.75 -18.08 -2.82
CA TYR A 427 -15.86 -17.28 -4.05
C TYR A 427 -17.32 -17.17 -4.51
N LEU A 428 -17.78 -15.92 -4.74
CA LEU A 428 -19.14 -15.63 -5.16
C LEU A 428 -19.24 -15.23 -6.64
N ALA A 429 -18.53 -14.17 -7.04
CA ALA A 429 -18.63 -13.65 -8.39
C ALA A 429 -17.45 -12.70 -8.72
N SER A 430 -17.23 -12.52 -10.02
CA SER A 430 -16.28 -11.50 -10.51
C SER A 430 -16.85 -10.69 -11.68
N GLY A 431 -16.34 -9.48 -11.80
CA GLY A 431 -16.64 -8.58 -12.92
C GLY A 431 -15.46 -7.64 -13.20
N ARG A 432 -15.68 -6.72 -14.12
CA ARG A 432 -14.66 -5.74 -14.49
C ARG A 432 -15.28 -4.36 -14.63
N VAL A 433 -14.61 -3.36 -14.06
CA VAL A 433 -14.93 -1.96 -14.25
C VAL A 433 -13.84 -1.28 -15.06
N LEU A 434 -14.19 -0.23 -15.82
CA LEU A 434 -13.21 0.61 -16.50
C LEU A 434 -12.60 1.59 -15.49
N GLY A 435 -11.31 1.86 -15.63
CA GLY A 435 -10.54 2.75 -14.79
C GLY A 435 -9.84 2.05 -13.62
N THR A 436 -9.08 2.84 -12.89
CA THR A 436 -8.32 2.46 -11.69
C THR A 436 -9.11 2.81 -10.45
N VAL A 437 -9.20 1.89 -9.51
CA VAL A 437 -9.80 2.08 -8.18
C VAL A 437 -8.72 2.63 -7.25
N GLN A 438 -9.00 3.78 -6.62
CA GLN A 438 -8.00 4.50 -5.83
C GLN A 438 -7.64 3.73 -4.54
N ASP A 439 -8.65 3.31 -3.79
CA ASP A 439 -8.49 2.70 -2.48
C ASP A 439 -9.71 1.84 -2.10
N GLN A 440 -9.72 1.26 -0.90
CA GLN A 440 -10.82 0.44 -0.41
C GLN A 440 -12.14 1.24 -0.25
N PHE A 441 -12.11 2.57 -0.12
CA PHE A 441 -13.31 3.41 0.05
C PHE A 441 -14.01 3.76 -1.23
N SER A 442 -13.26 3.60 -2.30
CA SER A 442 -13.81 3.59 -3.64
C SER A 442 -14.67 2.35 -3.89
N ILE A 443 -14.78 1.44 -2.90
CA ILE A 443 -15.56 0.21 -2.96
C ILE A 443 -16.55 0.17 -1.78
N SER A 444 -17.77 -0.36 -2.03
CA SER A 444 -18.75 -0.60 -0.99
C SER A 444 -19.69 -1.73 -1.42
N GLU A 445 -20.12 -2.56 -0.45
CA GLU A 445 -21.24 -3.48 -0.61
C GLU A 445 -22.48 -2.88 0.07
N HIS A 446 -23.62 -2.87 -0.61
CA HIS A 446 -24.89 -2.41 -0.05
C HIS A 446 -26.04 -3.21 -0.65
N ASP A 447 -26.81 -3.90 0.21
CA ASP A 447 -27.93 -4.76 -0.20
C ASP A 447 -27.56 -5.77 -1.31
N GLY A 448 -26.34 -6.33 -1.26
CA GLY A 448 -25.84 -7.30 -2.23
C GLY A 448 -25.34 -6.69 -3.55
N ALA A 449 -25.36 -5.37 -3.71
CA ALA A 449 -24.76 -4.67 -4.84
C ALA A 449 -23.36 -4.15 -4.46
N ILE A 450 -22.41 -4.30 -5.36
CA ILE A 450 -21.05 -3.76 -5.21
C ILE A 450 -20.97 -2.42 -5.95
N ARG A 451 -20.65 -1.35 -5.25
CA ARG A 451 -20.47 -0.01 -5.78
C ARG A 451 -18.98 0.31 -5.89
N VAL A 452 -18.54 0.76 -7.05
CA VAL A 452 -17.12 1.01 -7.33
C VAL A 452 -16.96 2.38 -7.97
N ALA A 453 -16.15 3.23 -7.34
CA ALA A 453 -15.69 4.49 -7.90
C ALA A 453 -14.32 4.29 -8.55
N SER A 454 -14.13 4.75 -9.79
CA SER A 454 -12.89 4.58 -10.53
C SER A 454 -12.59 5.76 -11.44
N THR A 455 -11.30 5.94 -11.76
CA THR A 455 -10.82 6.97 -12.70
C THR A 455 -10.23 6.31 -13.92
N THR A 456 -10.68 6.68 -15.11
CA THR A 456 -10.14 6.25 -16.41
C THR A 456 -9.03 7.17 -16.88
N ASP A 457 -8.16 6.68 -17.77
CA ASP A 457 -7.08 7.44 -18.41
C ASP A 457 -6.08 8.11 -17.43
N VAL A 458 -5.92 7.54 -16.23
CA VAL A 458 -4.93 7.99 -15.23
C VAL A 458 -3.51 7.92 -15.80
N TRP A 459 -3.24 6.88 -16.58
CA TRP A 459 -1.94 6.60 -17.18
C TRP A 459 -1.92 6.92 -18.67
N GLY A 460 -2.53 8.01 -19.11
CA GLY A 460 -2.56 8.40 -20.53
C GLY A 460 -1.21 8.26 -21.22
N ARG A 461 -1.18 7.53 -22.33
CA ARG A 461 0.03 7.28 -23.14
C ARG A 461 0.40 8.51 -23.97
N TRP A 462 0.65 9.64 -23.31
CA TRP A 462 1.02 10.88 -23.98
C TRP A 462 2.26 10.76 -24.89
N TRP A 463 3.05 9.70 -24.73
CA TRP A 463 4.23 9.39 -25.56
C TRP A 463 3.90 8.56 -26.81
N MET A 464 2.69 8.02 -26.94
CA MET A 464 2.33 7.24 -28.13
C MET A 464 1.81 8.17 -29.24
N THR A 465 2.43 8.07 -30.40
CA THR A 465 2.15 8.96 -31.54
C THR A 465 0.78 8.73 -32.17
N ASP A 466 0.13 7.61 -31.92
CA ASP A 466 -1.23 7.28 -32.35
C ASP A 466 -2.32 8.11 -31.66
N GLN A 467 -2.03 8.66 -30.49
CA GLN A 467 -2.92 9.59 -29.78
C GLN A 467 -2.82 11.05 -30.31
N ILE A 468 -1.87 11.33 -31.19
CA ILE A 468 -1.73 12.64 -31.83
C ILE A 468 -2.30 12.54 -33.23
N ASP A 469 -3.40 13.25 -33.49
CA ASP A 469 -3.89 13.45 -34.85
C ASP A 469 -2.83 14.15 -35.71
N GLN A 470 -2.26 13.41 -36.67
CA GLN A 470 -1.15 13.89 -37.48
C GLN A 470 -1.54 15.04 -38.43
N GLU A 471 -2.84 15.28 -38.70
CA GLU A 471 -3.31 16.37 -39.53
C GLU A 471 -3.50 17.64 -38.72
N THR A 472 -3.96 17.52 -37.47
CA THR A 472 -4.29 18.69 -36.60
C THR A 472 -3.23 18.97 -35.57
N GLY A 473 -2.36 18.00 -35.22
CA GLY A 473 -1.44 18.04 -34.10
C GLY A 473 -2.13 18.04 -32.73
N SER A 474 -3.41 17.68 -32.69
CA SER A 474 -4.21 17.59 -31.47
C SER A 474 -4.05 16.19 -30.86
N SER A 475 -3.85 16.10 -29.56
CA SER A 475 -3.95 14.84 -28.84
C SER A 475 -5.40 14.39 -28.76
N SER A 476 -5.65 13.11 -28.98
CA SER A 476 -6.95 12.49 -28.69
C SER A 476 -7.14 12.22 -27.20
N PHE A 477 -6.08 12.36 -26.41
CA PHE A 477 -6.13 12.21 -24.96
C PHE A 477 -6.97 13.35 -24.34
N THR A 478 -8.08 12.99 -23.72
CA THR A 478 -9.03 13.92 -23.09
C THR A 478 -8.72 14.16 -21.62
N GLY A 479 -7.76 13.43 -21.04
CA GLY A 479 -7.45 13.45 -19.62
C GLY A 479 -8.28 12.42 -18.83
N PRO A 480 -8.04 12.30 -17.51
CA PRO A 480 -8.79 11.40 -16.66
C PRO A 480 -10.27 11.78 -16.61
N SER A 481 -11.13 10.77 -16.39
CA SER A 481 -12.56 10.93 -16.17
C SER A 481 -13.02 9.91 -15.13
N ASN A 482 -13.96 10.30 -14.28
CA ASN A 482 -14.37 9.49 -13.15
C ASN A 482 -15.75 8.88 -13.37
N ARG A 483 -15.99 7.75 -12.71
CA ARG A 483 -17.26 7.04 -12.77
C ARG A 483 -17.58 6.29 -11.49
N VAL A 484 -18.87 6.02 -11.28
CA VAL A 484 -19.38 5.09 -10.28
C VAL A 484 -20.14 4.00 -11.00
N THR A 485 -19.67 2.78 -10.85
CA THR A 485 -20.28 1.56 -11.42
C THR A 485 -20.93 0.75 -10.32
N ILE A 486 -22.17 0.32 -10.53
CA ILE A 486 -22.89 -0.58 -9.62
C ILE A 486 -22.95 -1.96 -10.26
N LEU A 487 -22.47 -2.97 -9.55
CA LEU A 487 -22.38 -4.35 -9.99
C LEU A 487 -23.29 -5.24 -9.14
N ILE A 488 -23.95 -6.21 -9.76
CA ILE A 488 -24.79 -7.20 -9.07
C ILE A 488 -24.38 -8.61 -9.54
N PRO A 489 -24.22 -9.58 -8.62
CA PRO A 489 -23.88 -10.95 -9.00
C PRO A 489 -25.05 -11.65 -9.70
N ASP A 490 -24.73 -12.41 -10.74
CA ASP A 490 -25.68 -13.31 -11.42
C ASP A 490 -25.53 -14.76 -10.95
N GLU A 491 -26.44 -15.64 -11.37
CA GLU A 491 -26.40 -17.08 -11.01
C GLU A 491 -25.19 -17.83 -11.60
N SER A 492 -24.43 -17.20 -12.49
CA SER A 492 -23.30 -17.81 -13.20
C SER A 492 -21.93 -17.34 -12.65
N GLY A 493 -21.93 -16.56 -11.55
CA GLY A 493 -20.70 -16.04 -10.95
C GLY A 493 -20.15 -14.79 -11.66
N ASN A 494 -20.94 -14.10 -12.48
CA ASN A 494 -20.55 -12.83 -13.05
C ASN A 494 -21.11 -11.67 -12.23
N LEU A 495 -20.31 -10.63 -12.03
CA LEU A 495 -20.80 -9.32 -11.61
C LEU A 495 -21.22 -8.54 -12.86
N ILE A 496 -22.52 -8.31 -13.00
CA ILE A 496 -23.09 -7.54 -14.12
C ILE A 496 -23.31 -6.09 -13.72
N GLN A 497 -22.97 -5.17 -14.62
CA GLN A 497 -23.25 -3.76 -14.43
C GLN A 497 -24.77 -3.52 -14.39
N ALA A 498 -25.27 -3.12 -13.23
CA ALA A 498 -26.66 -2.73 -13.03
C ALA A 498 -26.88 -1.24 -13.32
N GLY A 499 -25.97 -0.38 -12.85
CA GLY A 499 -26.00 1.07 -13.04
C GLY A 499 -24.63 1.67 -13.28
N LEU A 500 -24.65 2.89 -13.83
CA LEU A 500 -23.44 3.66 -14.14
C LEU A 500 -23.74 5.16 -14.09
N VAL A 501 -22.88 5.89 -13.39
CA VAL A 501 -22.69 7.34 -13.60
C VAL A 501 -21.28 7.52 -14.11
N ASP A 502 -21.10 8.16 -15.26
CA ASP A 502 -19.81 8.40 -15.89
C ASP A 502 -19.60 9.88 -16.26
N ASN A 503 -18.43 10.21 -16.77
CA ASN A 503 -18.02 11.58 -17.11
C ASN A 503 -18.16 12.57 -15.92
N ILE A 504 -17.75 12.11 -14.73
CA ILE A 504 -17.71 12.96 -13.54
C ILE A 504 -16.36 13.69 -13.56
N ALA A 505 -16.39 15.03 -13.54
CA ALA A 505 -15.20 15.88 -13.48
C ALA A 505 -14.10 15.51 -14.51
N ASP A 506 -14.42 15.62 -15.81
CA ASP A 506 -13.47 15.36 -16.90
C ASP A 506 -12.20 16.22 -16.76
N GLY A 507 -11.03 15.58 -16.80
CA GLY A 507 -9.73 16.21 -16.58
C GLY A 507 -9.20 16.06 -15.15
N GLU A 508 -10.01 15.59 -14.22
CA GLU A 508 -9.66 15.39 -12.82
C GLU A 508 -9.61 13.90 -12.45
N ARG A 509 -8.94 13.56 -11.35
CA ARG A 509 -8.96 12.23 -10.80
C ARG A 509 -9.61 12.20 -9.42
N ILE A 510 -10.15 11.05 -9.01
CA ILE A 510 -10.63 10.81 -7.64
C ILE A 510 -9.46 10.90 -6.67
N TRP A 511 -9.62 11.66 -5.60
CA TRP A 511 -8.72 11.74 -4.46
C TRP A 511 -9.29 11.05 -3.23
N SER A 512 -10.60 11.11 -3.05
CA SER A 512 -11.28 10.30 -2.06
C SER A 512 -12.71 10.00 -2.51
N ALA A 513 -13.23 8.88 -2.03
CA ALA A 513 -14.60 8.46 -2.24
C ALA A 513 -15.21 8.02 -0.92
N ARG A 514 -16.53 8.06 -0.78
CA ARG A 514 -17.24 7.53 0.38
C ARG A 514 -18.67 7.13 0.01
N PHE A 515 -19.03 5.91 0.35
CA PHE A 515 -20.39 5.42 0.22
C PHE A 515 -21.03 5.31 1.61
N ILE A 516 -22.21 5.92 1.81
CA ILE A 516 -22.91 5.96 3.10
C ILE A 516 -24.38 5.69 2.84
N GLY A 517 -24.88 4.51 3.24
CA GLY A 517 -26.24 4.09 2.94
C GLY A 517 -26.53 4.25 1.45
N ASP A 518 -27.58 5.02 1.10
CA ASP A 518 -28.01 5.25 -0.28
C ASP A 518 -27.25 6.37 -1.00
N ARG A 519 -26.18 6.90 -0.45
CA ARG A 519 -25.42 8.03 -1.02
C ARG A 519 -23.98 7.68 -1.32
N GLY A 520 -23.44 8.32 -2.37
CA GLY A 520 -22.01 8.36 -2.69
C GLY A 520 -21.48 9.79 -2.63
N TYR A 521 -20.27 9.94 -2.13
CA TYR A 521 -19.52 11.18 -2.09
C TYR A 521 -18.19 10.95 -2.80
N LEU A 522 -17.83 11.84 -3.74
CA LEU A 522 -16.55 11.79 -4.43
C LEU A 522 -15.88 13.15 -4.30
N VAL A 523 -14.60 13.15 -4.08
CA VAL A 523 -13.73 14.31 -4.14
C VAL A 523 -12.78 14.11 -5.32
N THR A 524 -12.82 15.02 -6.28
CA THR A 524 -11.94 15.02 -7.44
C THR A 524 -11.05 16.26 -7.41
N PHE A 525 -9.91 16.29 -8.08
CA PHE A 525 -9.00 17.41 -8.02
C PHE A 525 -8.12 17.53 -9.26
N GLU A 526 -8.01 18.77 -9.76
CA GLU A 526 -6.95 19.26 -10.64
C GLU A 526 -6.34 20.57 -10.08
N MET A 527 -7.17 21.58 -9.85
CA MET A 527 -6.78 22.92 -9.32
C MET A 527 -7.67 23.40 -8.17
N ILE A 528 -8.92 22.97 -8.14
CA ILE A 528 -9.95 23.24 -7.14
C ILE A 528 -10.66 21.91 -6.90
N ASP A 529 -11.11 21.66 -5.71
CA ASP A 529 -11.69 20.40 -5.26
C ASP A 529 -13.23 20.45 -5.31
N PRO A 530 -13.91 19.80 -6.29
CA PRO A 530 -15.33 19.59 -6.20
C PRO A 530 -15.68 18.36 -5.36
N LEU A 531 -16.56 18.55 -4.36
CA LEU A 531 -17.29 17.49 -3.69
C LEU A 531 -18.54 17.15 -4.48
N TRP A 532 -18.63 15.94 -4.99
CA TRP A 532 -19.79 15.41 -5.71
C TRP A 532 -20.67 14.59 -4.76
N VAL A 533 -21.99 14.78 -4.86
CA VAL A 533 -22.98 14.01 -4.11
C VAL A 533 -23.86 13.20 -5.08
N LEU A 534 -23.92 11.88 -4.86
CA LEU A 534 -24.66 10.95 -5.71
C LEU A 534 -25.83 10.33 -4.93
N ASP A 535 -26.93 10.08 -5.64
CA ASP A 535 -28.05 9.23 -5.20
C ASP A 535 -27.85 7.81 -5.77
N LEU A 536 -27.76 6.85 -4.90
CA LEU A 536 -27.56 5.44 -5.21
C LEU A 536 -28.75 4.56 -4.72
N THR A 537 -29.86 5.17 -4.34
CA THR A 537 -31.07 4.49 -3.84
C THR A 537 -31.61 3.46 -4.85
N ASP A 538 -31.58 3.80 -6.15
CA ASP A 538 -31.91 2.85 -7.22
C ASP A 538 -30.62 2.38 -7.88
N PRO A 539 -30.15 1.13 -7.61
CA PRO A 539 -28.89 0.63 -8.16
C PRO A 539 -28.88 0.56 -9.70
N PHE A 540 -30.05 0.64 -10.36
CA PHE A 540 -30.17 0.65 -11.82
C PHE A 540 -30.12 2.05 -12.43
N ASN A 541 -30.35 3.10 -11.63
CA ASN A 541 -30.40 4.47 -12.09
C ASN A 541 -29.68 5.44 -11.12
N PRO A 542 -28.38 5.24 -10.86
CA PRO A 542 -27.60 6.17 -10.02
C PRO A 542 -27.52 7.54 -10.70
N VAL A 543 -27.59 8.63 -9.92
CA VAL A 543 -27.57 10.01 -10.44
C VAL A 543 -26.75 10.94 -9.56
N ILE A 544 -26.15 11.97 -10.17
CA ILE A 544 -25.52 13.09 -9.47
C ILE A 544 -26.64 14.00 -8.94
N LEU A 545 -26.60 14.32 -7.65
CA LEU A 545 -27.52 15.23 -6.99
C LEU A 545 -26.98 16.66 -6.93
N GLY A 546 -25.72 16.81 -6.58
CA GLY A 546 -25.09 18.11 -6.38
C GLY A 546 -23.57 18.09 -6.49
N GLU A 547 -23.01 19.29 -6.57
CA GLU A 547 -21.58 19.57 -6.67
C GLU A 547 -21.25 20.79 -5.83
N LEU A 548 -20.08 20.81 -5.19
CA LEU A 548 -19.58 21.93 -4.40
C LEU A 548 -18.09 22.11 -4.61
N GLU A 549 -17.66 23.22 -5.20
CA GLU A 549 -16.24 23.59 -5.28
C GLU A 549 -15.69 24.06 -3.93
N VAL A 550 -14.56 23.49 -3.50
CA VAL A 550 -13.93 23.78 -2.20
C VAL A 550 -12.43 24.07 -2.39
N PRO A 551 -11.85 25.05 -1.67
CA PRO A 551 -10.40 25.27 -1.69
C PRO A 551 -9.62 24.19 -0.90
N GLY A 552 -8.58 23.62 -1.50
CA GLY A 552 -7.79 22.50 -0.94
C GLY A 552 -8.26 21.15 -1.48
N VAL A 553 -7.87 20.04 -0.86
CA VAL A 553 -8.35 18.70 -1.20
C VAL A 553 -8.63 17.89 0.05
N SER A 554 -9.80 17.26 0.11
CA SER A 554 -10.12 16.29 1.16
C SER A 554 -9.62 14.91 0.73
N THR A 555 -8.68 14.34 1.49
CA THR A 555 -8.14 13.00 1.26
C THR A 555 -8.91 11.95 2.04
N TYR A 556 -9.67 12.35 3.06
CA TYR A 556 -10.46 11.51 3.92
C TYR A 556 -11.81 12.15 4.28
N ILE A 557 -12.90 11.36 4.22
CA ILE A 557 -14.28 11.78 4.52
C ILE A 557 -14.85 10.96 5.68
N HIS A 558 -15.16 11.60 6.80
CA HIS A 558 -15.77 10.99 7.98
C HIS A 558 -17.24 11.45 8.12
N PRO A 559 -18.22 10.54 8.08
CA PRO A 559 -19.62 10.91 8.32
C PRO A 559 -19.87 11.06 9.83
N ILE A 560 -20.27 12.24 10.26
CA ILE A 560 -20.74 12.44 11.65
C ILE A 560 -22.20 11.93 11.78
N ASN A 561 -23.01 12.22 10.77
CA ASN A 561 -24.39 11.78 10.64
C ASN A 561 -24.86 11.90 9.17
N GLU A 562 -26.10 11.57 8.87
CA GLU A 562 -26.68 11.59 7.52
C GLU A 562 -26.57 12.94 6.80
N ASN A 563 -26.39 14.05 7.54
CA ASN A 563 -26.41 15.41 7.01
C ASN A 563 -25.08 16.16 7.18
N THR A 564 -24.09 15.56 7.82
CA THR A 564 -22.85 16.25 8.19
C THR A 564 -21.63 15.38 7.93
N LEU A 565 -20.70 15.89 7.13
CA LEU A 565 -19.42 15.24 6.87
C LEU A 565 -18.28 16.07 7.49
N LEU A 566 -17.35 15.39 8.09
CA LEU A 566 -16.09 15.95 8.60
C LEU A 566 -14.95 15.36 7.75
N THR A 567 -14.07 16.21 7.23
CA THR A 567 -12.98 15.74 6.36
C THR A 567 -11.62 16.24 6.82
N ILE A 568 -10.59 15.53 6.44
CA ILE A 568 -9.20 15.97 6.59
C ILE A 568 -8.49 15.86 5.24
N GLY A 569 -7.51 16.72 5.00
CA GLY A 569 -6.74 16.70 3.77
C GLY A 569 -5.71 17.83 3.71
N ILE A 570 -5.39 18.26 2.49
CA ILE A 570 -4.34 19.23 2.20
C ILE A 570 -4.99 20.60 1.95
N GLY A 571 -4.47 21.62 2.62
CA GLY A 571 -5.01 22.98 2.49
C GLY A 571 -4.73 23.62 1.13
N PRO A 572 -5.48 24.68 0.77
CA PRO A 572 -5.31 25.39 -0.49
C PRO A 572 -4.01 26.19 -0.53
N GLY A 573 -3.42 26.25 -1.71
CA GLY A 573 -2.28 27.07 -2.02
C GLY A 573 -2.59 28.57 -2.04
N VAL A 574 -1.62 29.37 -2.47
CA VAL A 574 -1.73 30.84 -2.47
C VAL A 574 -2.87 31.31 -3.35
N GLY A 575 -3.79 32.05 -2.76
CA GLY A 575 -4.97 32.59 -3.48
C GLY A 575 -6.09 31.57 -3.67
N GLY A 576 -6.04 30.44 -2.99
CA GLY A 576 -7.06 29.38 -3.03
C GLY A 576 -6.94 28.45 -4.24
N LEU A 577 -5.82 28.50 -4.97
CA LEU A 577 -5.57 27.67 -6.15
C LEU A 577 -4.45 26.66 -5.87
N GLY A 578 -4.64 25.41 -6.33
CA GLY A 578 -3.71 24.33 -6.11
C GLY A 578 -3.61 23.93 -4.63
N LEU A 579 -2.61 23.16 -4.27
CA LEU A 579 -2.40 22.59 -2.93
C LEU A 579 -1.18 23.21 -2.24
N ASP A 580 -1.30 23.43 -0.95
CA ASP A 580 -0.19 23.70 -0.06
C ASP A 580 0.15 22.44 0.76
N TRP A 581 1.04 21.61 0.23
CA TRP A 581 1.47 20.35 0.83
C TRP A 581 2.09 20.50 2.23
N SER A 582 2.38 21.72 2.64
CA SER A 582 2.85 22.03 4.01
C SER A 582 1.71 22.29 5.01
N THR A 583 0.46 22.16 4.57
CA THR A 583 -0.70 22.53 5.37
C THR A 583 -1.73 21.40 5.43
N THR A 584 -2.06 20.94 6.63
CA THR A 584 -3.20 20.05 6.90
C THR A 584 -4.45 20.87 7.17
N GLN A 585 -5.59 20.48 6.61
CA GLN A 585 -6.88 21.15 6.77
C GLN A 585 -7.96 20.17 7.18
N VAL A 586 -8.81 20.58 8.13
CA VAL A 586 -10.07 19.92 8.48
C VAL A 586 -11.21 20.76 7.94
N SER A 587 -12.24 20.12 7.36
CA SER A 587 -13.40 20.82 6.82
C SER A 587 -14.70 20.16 7.26
N LEU A 588 -15.72 20.97 7.50
CA LEU A 588 -17.06 20.55 7.91
C LEU A 588 -18.04 20.87 6.80
N PHE A 589 -18.81 19.87 6.36
CA PHE A 589 -19.78 20.01 5.30
C PHE A 589 -21.20 19.75 5.78
N ASP A 590 -22.14 20.61 5.34
CA ASP A 590 -23.57 20.38 5.44
C ASP A 590 -24.07 19.77 4.13
N VAL A 591 -24.53 18.53 4.19
CA VAL A 591 -25.09 17.77 3.07
C VAL A 591 -26.58 17.44 3.28
N SER A 592 -27.25 18.20 4.15
CA SER A 592 -28.69 18.05 4.44
C SER A 592 -29.56 18.30 3.20
N ASP A 593 -29.15 19.22 2.30
CA ASP A 593 -29.68 19.33 0.95
C ASP A 593 -28.63 18.79 -0.03
N PRO A 594 -28.73 17.52 -0.44
CA PRO A 594 -27.73 16.91 -1.30
C PRO A 594 -27.66 17.52 -2.71
N SER A 595 -28.65 18.32 -3.10
CA SER A 595 -28.61 19.07 -4.37
C SER A 595 -27.89 20.41 -4.26
N ALA A 596 -27.58 20.86 -3.05
CA ALA A 596 -26.88 22.10 -2.76
C ALA A 596 -25.97 21.91 -1.51
N PRO A 597 -24.97 20.99 -1.57
CA PRO A 597 -24.05 20.80 -0.46
C PRO A 597 -23.31 22.11 -0.15
N ASN A 598 -22.90 22.29 1.11
CA ASN A 598 -22.27 23.52 1.55
C ASN A 598 -21.05 23.23 2.44
N LEU A 599 -19.94 23.93 2.20
CA LEU A 599 -18.84 24.02 3.15
C LEU A 599 -19.27 24.90 4.32
N ALA A 600 -19.54 24.28 5.46
CA ALA A 600 -19.99 24.98 6.65
C ALA A 600 -18.82 25.74 7.30
N ASP A 601 -17.68 25.10 7.50
CA ASP A 601 -16.47 25.69 8.05
C ASP A 601 -15.22 24.93 7.63
N SER A 602 -14.04 25.55 7.73
CA SER A 602 -12.76 24.91 7.50
C SER A 602 -11.67 25.49 8.39
N MET A 603 -10.78 24.63 8.86
CA MET A 603 -9.72 24.99 9.80
C MET A 603 -8.38 24.39 9.38
N LYS A 604 -7.34 25.22 9.31
CA LYS A 604 -5.96 24.79 9.12
C LYS A 604 -5.37 24.36 10.47
N LEU A 605 -4.77 23.18 10.49
CA LEU A 605 -4.13 22.60 11.69
C LEU A 605 -2.65 22.94 11.81
N THR A 606 -2.06 23.60 10.81
CA THR A 606 -0.65 23.98 10.84
C THR A 606 -0.36 24.81 12.09
N PRO A 607 0.62 24.43 12.94
CA PRO A 607 0.94 25.18 14.14
C PRO A 607 1.31 26.61 13.79
N ALA A 608 0.64 27.58 14.40
CA ALA A 608 1.09 28.96 14.33
C ALA A 608 2.35 29.09 15.21
N TYR A 609 3.52 29.00 14.62
CA TYR A 609 4.73 29.37 15.34
C TYR A 609 4.73 30.89 15.56
N THR A 610 4.27 31.31 16.73
CA THR A 610 4.45 32.68 17.19
C THR A 610 5.88 32.86 17.70
N ASP A 611 6.85 32.71 16.81
CA ASP A 611 8.24 32.91 17.18
C ASP A 611 8.57 34.40 17.07
N SER A 612 9.03 35.00 18.17
CA SER A 612 9.57 36.38 18.17
C SER A 612 10.77 36.57 17.23
N LEU A 613 11.37 35.47 16.75
CA LEU A 613 12.42 35.45 15.74
C LEU A 613 11.86 35.52 14.32
N CYS A 614 10.58 35.27 14.12
CA CYS A 614 9.92 35.39 12.80
C CYS A 614 9.43 36.81 12.46
N GLU A 615 9.68 37.82 13.27
CA GLU A 615 9.39 39.22 12.94
C GLU A 615 10.22 39.76 11.77
N ASP A 616 11.35 39.14 11.47
CA ASP A 616 12.16 39.44 10.28
C ASP A 616 12.04 38.30 9.24
N VAL A 617 11.22 38.51 8.20
CA VAL A 617 10.88 37.57 7.12
C VAL A 617 12.11 36.90 6.44
N ARG A 618 13.31 37.37 6.68
CA ARG A 618 14.56 36.80 6.19
C ARG A 618 15.10 35.64 7.00
N HIS A 619 14.55 35.41 8.21
CA HIS A 619 15.01 34.40 9.15
C HIS A 619 13.94 33.37 9.53
N CYS A 620 12.71 33.49 9.00
CA CYS A 620 11.70 32.46 9.13
C CYS A 620 11.98 31.33 8.14
N GLY A 621 12.53 30.26 8.63
CA GLY A 621 12.77 29.05 7.84
C GLY A 621 11.47 28.44 7.36
N TRP A 622 11.58 27.65 6.31
CA TRP A 622 10.50 26.83 5.77
C TRP A 622 10.06 25.81 6.83
N SER A 623 8.75 25.68 7.05
CA SER A 623 8.12 24.65 7.89
C SER A 623 7.23 23.76 7.02
N TRP A 624 7.22 22.48 7.31
CA TRP A 624 6.35 21.52 6.67
C TRP A 624 5.60 20.73 7.73
N SER A 625 4.27 20.72 7.61
CA SER A 625 3.40 19.96 8.52
C SER A 625 2.62 18.91 7.72
N TRP A 626 2.45 17.75 8.30
CA TRP A 626 1.61 16.68 7.75
C TRP A 626 0.92 15.91 8.89
N SER A 627 -0.17 15.23 8.56
CA SER A 627 -0.89 14.35 9.46
C SER A 627 -0.95 12.95 8.91
N GLU A 628 -0.70 11.93 9.73
CA GLU A 628 -0.95 10.53 9.38
C GLU A 628 -2.41 10.32 9.01
N ALA A 629 -3.35 11.06 9.62
CA ALA A 629 -4.77 11.00 9.31
C ALA A 629 -5.16 11.43 7.89
N THR A 630 -4.25 12.01 7.10
CA THR A 630 -4.49 12.32 5.68
C THR A 630 -4.32 11.11 4.76
N TYR A 631 -3.71 10.01 5.23
CA TYR A 631 -3.48 8.78 4.48
C TYR A 631 -3.72 7.49 5.29
N GLU A 632 -3.92 7.58 6.61
CA GLU A 632 -4.25 6.45 7.50
C GLU A 632 -5.41 6.88 8.42
N HIS A 633 -6.60 6.42 8.09
CA HIS A 633 -7.83 6.81 8.80
C HIS A 633 -7.85 6.44 10.26
N LYS A 634 -7.17 5.34 10.66
CA LYS A 634 -7.10 4.91 12.06
C LYS A 634 -6.39 5.94 12.96
N ALA A 635 -5.70 6.91 12.35
CA ALA A 635 -5.15 8.08 13.03
C ALA A 635 -6.16 9.23 13.23
N PHE A 636 -7.34 9.15 12.62
CA PHE A 636 -8.43 10.12 12.76
C PHE A 636 -9.43 9.63 13.79
N THR A 637 -9.50 10.24 14.95
CA THR A 637 -10.39 9.79 16.02
C THR A 637 -11.41 10.87 16.34
N TYR A 638 -12.68 10.66 15.99
CA TYR A 638 -13.78 11.52 16.37
C TYR A 638 -14.52 10.97 17.59
N TRP A 639 -14.53 11.73 18.68
CA TRP A 639 -15.22 11.38 19.93
C TRP A 639 -16.59 12.03 19.95
N SER A 640 -17.61 11.28 19.59
CA SER A 640 -18.99 11.76 19.47
C SER A 640 -19.59 12.30 20.79
N PRO A 641 -19.34 11.71 22.01
CA PRO A 641 -19.92 12.22 23.25
C PRO A 641 -19.59 13.68 23.53
N ASP A 642 -18.36 14.11 23.27
CA ASP A 642 -17.90 15.49 23.52
C ASP A 642 -17.77 16.29 22.21
N SER A 643 -18.04 15.68 21.07
CA SER A 643 -17.88 16.30 19.72
C SER A 643 -16.45 16.83 19.49
N ILE A 644 -15.43 16.06 19.90
CA ILE A 644 -14.01 16.40 19.75
C ILE A 644 -13.39 15.49 18.69
N LEU A 645 -12.71 16.09 17.73
CA LEU A 645 -11.83 15.41 16.81
C LEU A 645 -10.39 15.44 17.33
N ALA A 646 -9.70 14.32 17.34
CA ALA A 646 -8.27 14.21 17.61
C ALA A 646 -7.53 13.69 16.36
N VAL A 647 -6.51 14.42 15.90
CA VAL A 647 -5.65 14.02 14.78
C VAL A 647 -4.19 14.34 15.08
N PRO A 648 -3.26 13.41 14.78
CA PRO A 648 -1.84 13.66 14.94
C PRO A 648 -1.36 14.67 13.90
N LEU A 649 -0.43 15.53 14.29
CA LEU A 649 0.23 16.49 13.42
C LEU A 649 1.73 16.48 13.69
N SER A 650 2.50 16.23 12.64
CA SER A 650 3.96 16.31 12.68
C SER A 650 4.43 17.52 11.90
N THR A 651 5.42 18.22 12.44
CA THR A 651 5.96 19.44 11.82
C THR A 651 7.48 19.43 11.87
N TYR A 652 8.11 19.70 10.72
CA TYR A 652 9.53 20.07 10.64
C TYR A 652 9.66 21.57 10.50
N ARG A 653 10.61 22.15 11.21
CA ARG A 653 10.96 23.55 11.14
C ARG A 653 12.47 23.70 10.98
N TYR A 654 12.89 24.51 9.99
CA TYR A 654 14.27 24.93 9.89
C TYR A 654 14.56 26.04 10.89
N LEU A 655 15.59 25.87 11.70
CA LEU A 655 16.06 26.91 12.62
C LEU A 655 17.20 27.69 11.95
N TYR A 656 17.15 29.02 12.10
CA TYR A 656 18.20 29.94 11.62
C TYR A 656 18.62 30.86 12.76
N ASP A 657 19.93 31.06 12.87
CA ASP A 657 20.51 32.04 13.78
C ASP A 657 21.14 33.23 13.02
N GLU A 658 21.82 34.12 13.73
CA GLU A 658 22.50 35.27 13.12
C GLU A 658 23.61 34.89 12.14
N TRP A 659 24.07 33.64 12.13
CA TRP A 659 25.11 33.07 11.27
C TRP A 659 24.59 32.30 10.08
N GLY A 660 23.26 32.03 10.03
CA GLY A 660 22.58 31.27 8.98
C GLY A 660 21.84 30.09 9.54
N TYR A 661 21.82 28.96 8.79
CA TYR A 661 21.15 27.73 9.20
C TYR A 661 21.80 27.15 10.48
N SER A 662 20.97 26.92 11.51
CA SER A 662 21.43 26.43 12.83
C SER A 662 20.90 25.03 13.18
N GLY A 663 19.94 24.49 12.40
CA GLY A 663 19.42 23.14 12.62
C GLY A 663 17.96 22.96 12.24
N TYR A 664 17.39 21.85 12.69
CA TYR A 664 15.96 21.51 12.53
C TYR A 664 15.31 21.35 13.91
N GLU A 665 14.05 21.65 13.97
CA GLU A 665 13.19 21.26 15.08
C GLU A 665 12.09 20.33 14.53
N TYR A 666 11.86 19.20 15.20
CA TYR A 666 10.76 18.30 14.94
C TYR A 666 9.77 18.40 16.09
N VAL A 667 8.50 18.54 15.76
CA VAL A 667 7.41 18.66 16.74
C VAL A 667 6.33 17.65 16.38
N SER A 668 5.91 16.85 17.35
CA SER A 668 4.78 15.94 17.22
C SER A 668 3.70 16.30 18.21
N LYS A 669 2.50 16.59 17.71
CA LYS A 669 1.35 17.00 18.49
C LYS A 669 0.11 16.20 18.12
N LEU A 670 -0.77 15.97 19.09
CA LEU A 670 -2.16 15.61 18.86
C LEU A 670 -2.98 16.88 18.86
N MET A 671 -3.56 17.23 17.73
CA MET A 671 -4.44 18.38 17.59
C MET A 671 -5.86 17.98 17.95
N LEU A 672 -6.49 18.76 18.83
CA LEU A 672 -7.86 18.56 19.27
C LEU A 672 -8.73 19.70 18.71
N VAL A 673 -9.84 19.34 18.07
CA VAL A 673 -10.74 20.26 17.39
C VAL A 673 -12.16 20.05 17.90
N ASP A 674 -12.79 21.14 18.40
CA ASP A 674 -14.21 21.17 18.72
C ASP A 674 -15.02 21.17 17.43
N VAL A 675 -16.00 20.27 17.31
CA VAL A 675 -16.88 20.13 16.17
C VAL A 675 -18.31 20.47 16.58
N ASP A 676 -18.72 21.72 16.42
CA ASP A 676 -20.08 22.14 16.75
C ASP A 676 -21.02 21.87 15.56
N VAL A 677 -21.66 20.71 15.58
CA VAL A 677 -22.56 20.27 14.50
C VAL A 677 -23.85 21.13 14.44
N GLU A 678 -24.33 21.65 15.58
CA GLU A 678 -25.55 22.48 15.59
C GLU A 678 -25.32 23.86 14.98
N ASN A 679 -24.17 24.48 15.27
CA ASN A 679 -23.80 25.79 14.74
C ASN A 679 -22.96 25.69 13.45
N GLN A 680 -22.60 24.47 13.05
CA GLN A 680 -21.79 24.19 11.85
C GLN A 680 -20.44 24.93 11.88
N THR A 681 -19.70 24.83 12.97
CA THR A 681 -18.40 25.49 13.15
C THR A 681 -17.35 24.56 13.73
N LEU A 682 -16.09 24.83 13.39
CA LEU A 682 -14.89 24.20 13.94
C LEU A 682 -14.17 25.16 14.87
N GLY A 683 -13.70 24.66 16.02
CA GLY A 683 -12.93 25.44 16.99
C GLY A 683 -11.65 24.69 17.43
N GLY A 684 -10.58 25.42 17.72
CA GLY A 684 -9.42 24.81 18.35
C GLY A 684 -9.74 24.47 19.79
N HIS A 685 -9.81 23.17 20.12
CA HIS A 685 -9.97 22.71 21.50
C HIS A 685 -8.64 22.81 22.26
N GLY A 686 -7.53 22.38 21.64
CA GLY A 686 -6.18 22.46 22.17
C GLY A 686 -5.21 21.50 21.52
N GLU A 687 -4.07 21.29 22.14
CA GLU A 687 -3.03 20.40 21.63
C GLU A 687 -2.33 19.64 22.76
N ILE A 688 -1.92 18.40 22.48
CA ILE A 688 -1.08 17.59 23.36
C ILE A 688 0.28 17.43 22.67
N ASP A 689 1.36 17.76 23.37
CA ASP A 689 2.70 17.82 22.80
C ASP A 689 3.57 16.67 23.33
N HIS A 690 4.05 15.81 22.42
CA HIS A 690 4.96 14.70 22.70
C HIS A 690 6.43 15.04 22.40
N SER A 691 6.75 16.27 22.05
CA SER A 691 8.13 16.68 21.73
C SER A 691 9.10 16.46 22.91
N SER A 692 8.59 16.46 24.15
CA SER A 692 9.39 16.19 25.36
C SER A 692 9.98 14.78 25.39
N PHE A 693 9.40 13.80 24.72
CA PHE A 693 9.95 12.44 24.63
C PHE A 693 11.19 12.35 23.73
N TYR A 694 11.45 13.36 22.87
CA TYR A 694 12.52 13.32 21.87
C TYR A 694 13.56 14.41 22.01
N ASN A 695 13.21 15.53 22.62
CA ASN A 695 14.10 16.67 22.76
C ASN A 695 15.04 16.45 23.94
N GLN A 696 16.34 16.35 23.68
CA GLN A 696 17.32 16.37 24.73
C GLN A 696 17.43 17.79 25.34
N GLU A 697 17.81 17.89 26.63
CA GLU A 697 18.00 19.15 27.34
C GLU A 697 18.98 20.12 26.65
N ASP A 698 19.84 19.63 25.74
CA ASP A 698 20.86 20.38 25.00
C ASP A 698 20.38 20.89 23.61
N GLY A 699 19.14 20.64 23.19
CA GLY A 699 18.55 21.21 21.98
C GLY A 699 19.04 20.61 20.66
N ASP A 700 19.78 19.51 20.68
CA ASP A 700 20.25 18.83 19.49
C ASP A 700 19.22 17.77 19.05
N THR A 701 18.34 18.12 18.08
CA THR A 701 17.34 17.23 17.52
C THR A 701 17.88 16.54 16.28
N ASN A 702 17.95 15.22 16.30
CA ASN A 702 18.41 14.44 15.16
C ASN A 702 17.21 14.10 14.25
N TRP A 703 17.05 14.82 13.15
CA TRP A 703 15.90 14.76 12.25
C TRP A 703 15.66 13.38 11.59
N TRP A 704 16.65 12.49 11.55
CA TRP A 704 16.57 11.15 10.97
C TRP A 704 15.59 10.21 11.72
N HIS A 705 15.23 10.54 12.94
CA HIS A 705 14.41 9.70 13.80
C HIS A 705 12.93 10.16 13.91
N GLY A 706 12.53 11.18 13.14
CA GLY A 706 11.20 11.78 13.25
C GLY A 706 10.03 10.81 13.01
N TYR A 707 10.20 9.79 12.18
CA TYR A 707 9.13 8.81 11.93
C TYR A 707 8.83 7.91 13.13
N SER A 708 9.84 7.54 13.93
CA SER A 708 9.66 6.67 15.09
C SER A 708 9.11 7.37 16.31
N THR A 709 8.99 8.70 16.27
CA THR A 709 8.71 9.55 17.44
C THR A 709 7.38 10.30 17.36
N SER A 710 6.63 10.14 16.27
CA SER A 710 5.33 10.78 16.06
C SER A 710 4.24 10.20 16.97
N ILE A 711 3.32 11.05 17.42
CA ILE A 711 2.01 10.56 17.86
C ILE A 711 1.34 9.94 16.63
N ARG A 712 0.83 8.72 16.77
CA ARG A 712 0.21 7.97 15.68
C ARG A 712 -1.26 7.64 15.91
N ARG A 713 -1.66 7.45 17.17
CA ARG A 713 -3.04 7.12 17.54
C ARG A 713 -3.46 7.85 18.79
N SER A 714 -4.76 7.95 18.94
CA SER A 714 -5.39 8.42 20.18
C SER A 714 -6.60 7.55 20.52
N ILE A 715 -6.89 7.41 21.83
CA ILE A 715 -8.07 6.74 22.34
C ILE A 715 -8.73 7.66 23.34
N PHE A 716 -10.05 7.87 23.23
CA PHE A 716 -10.85 8.54 24.25
C PHE A 716 -11.45 7.50 25.18
N MET A 717 -11.45 7.78 26.49
CA MET A 717 -12.08 6.97 27.52
C MET A 717 -12.72 7.88 28.56
N GLY A 718 -14.07 7.98 28.54
CA GLY A 718 -14.80 8.96 29.33
C GLY A 718 -14.29 10.37 29.08
N ASP A 719 -13.94 11.09 30.18
CA ASP A 719 -13.44 12.47 30.15
C ASP A 719 -11.91 12.55 29.85
N PHE A 720 -11.29 11.52 29.26
CA PHE A 720 -9.84 11.47 29.04
C PHE A 720 -9.50 11.09 27.60
N VAL A 721 -8.38 11.66 27.11
CA VAL A 721 -7.74 11.30 25.84
C VAL A 721 -6.34 10.77 26.10
N TYR A 722 -6.04 9.62 25.50
CA TYR A 722 -4.76 8.93 25.53
C TYR A 722 -4.06 9.15 24.19
N ALA A 723 -2.86 9.69 24.20
CA ALA A 723 -2.04 9.92 23.01
C ALA A 723 -0.88 8.91 22.99
N PHE A 724 -0.70 8.20 21.87
CA PHE A 724 0.27 7.12 21.72
C PHE A 724 1.35 7.49 20.71
N SER A 725 2.60 7.42 21.17
CA SER A 725 3.80 7.50 20.32
C SER A 725 4.75 6.33 20.64
N ALA A 726 5.76 6.11 19.82
CA ALA A 726 6.67 4.97 20.02
C ALA A 726 7.55 5.07 21.28
N LEU A 727 7.74 6.27 21.84
CA LEU A 727 8.56 6.48 23.04
C LEU A 727 7.73 6.67 24.30
N GLY A 728 6.44 7.00 24.16
CA GLY A 728 5.62 7.23 25.35
C GLY A 728 4.13 7.41 25.08
N ILE A 729 3.39 7.34 26.14
CA ILE A 729 1.94 7.54 26.20
C ILE A 729 1.67 8.66 27.20
N SER A 730 0.80 9.59 26.84
CA SER A 730 0.32 10.60 27.77
C SER A 730 -1.21 10.55 27.85
N VAL A 731 -1.74 10.76 29.05
CA VAL A 731 -3.17 10.77 29.32
C VAL A 731 -3.56 12.16 29.82
N HIS A 732 -4.57 12.74 29.21
CA HIS A 732 -5.01 14.09 29.51
C HIS A 732 -6.51 14.13 29.75
N ASN A 733 -6.95 14.98 30.67
CA ASN A 733 -8.37 15.29 30.82
C ASN A 733 -8.84 16.11 29.60
N THR A 734 -10.00 15.78 29.01
CA THR A 734 -10.51 16.46 27.82
C THR A 734 -10.91 17.91 28.06
N GLU A 735 -11.32 18.31 29.28
CA GLU A 735 -11.81 19.67 29.55
C GLU A 735 -10.67 20.71 29.64
N ASP A 736 -9.54 20.38 30.28
CA ASP A 736 -8.46 21.33 30.54
C ASP A 736 -7.09 20.92 29.98
N LEU A 737 -7.02 19.75 29.35
CA LEU A 737 -5.82 19.12 28.77
C LEU A 737 -4.65 18.95 29.76
N VAL A 738 -4.96 18.93 31.07
CA VAL A 738 -3.96 18.64 32.08
C VAL A 738 -3.58 17.16 32.03
N ALA A 739 -2.29 16.88 31.93
CA ALA A 739 -1.79 15.51 31.98
C ALA A 739 -2.06 14.87 33.33
N THR A 740 -2.73 13.73 33.35
CA THR A 740 -2.96 12.89 34.52
C THR A 740 -1.92 11.80 34.68
N GLU A 741 -1.40 11.31 33.56
CA GLU A 741 -0.38 10.27 33.52
C GLU A 741 0.57 10.50 32.33
N ILE A 742 1.86 10.15 32.50
CA ILE A 742 2.87 10.11 31.44
C ILE A 742 3.67 8.83 31.63
N LEU A 743 3.64 7.95 30.63
CA LEU A 743 4.27 6.64 30.67
C LEU A 743 5.31 6.53 29.54
N GLU A 744 6.58 6.35 29.90
CA GLU A 744 7.61 5.93 28.94
C GLU A 744 7.47 4.44 28.66
N ILE A 745 7.57 4.04 27.37
CA ILE A 745 7.37 2.66 26.95
C ILE A 745 8.62 2.09 26.25
N PRO A 746 8.92 0.78 26.44
CA PRO A 746 10.01 0.09 25.75
C PRO A 746 9.63 -0.27 24.31
N GLY A 747 10.64 -0.72 23.52
CA GLY A 747 10.44 -1.33 22.20
C GLY A 747 11.14 -0.61 21.06
N GLN A 748 11.37 0.69 21.20
CA GLN A 748 12.24 1.42 20.26
C GLN A 748 13.47 1.92 21.02
N GLU A 749 14.64 1.75 20.42
CA GLU A 749 15.85 2.39 20.95
C GLU A 749 15.67 3.89 20.89
N GLN A 750 15.98 4.56 21.98
CA GLN A 750 16.00 6.03 21.97
C GLN A 750 16.95 6.49 20.86
N PRO A 751 16.56 7.49 20.05
CA PRO A 751 17.36 7.95 18.92
C PRO A 751 18.78 8.43 19.31
N PHE A 752 19.05 8.48 20.60
CA PHE A 752 20.33 8.89 21.16
C PHE A 752 20.82 7.80 22.12
N GLY A 753 21.42 6.73 21.53
CA GLY A 753 22.10 5.72 22.34
C GLY A 753 23.16 6.35 23.21
N GLN A 754 23.13 6.05 24.51
CA GLN A 754 24.18 6.43 25.46
C GLN A 754 25.51 5.74 25.21
N ASP A 755 25.67 4.97 24.14
CA ASP A 755 26.88 4.21 23.81
C ASP A 755 27.84 4.90 22.81
N ALA A 756 27.75 6.24 22.66
CA ALA A 756 28.77 6.98 21.92
C ALA A 756 30.10 7.16 22.70
N THR A 757 30.30 6.46 23.83
CA THR A 757 31.50 6.63 24.66
C THR A 757 32.51 5.47 24.59
N GLU A 758 32.39 4.52 23.65
CA GLU A 758 33.44 3.56 23.35
C GLU A 758 33.66 3.40 21.82
N SER A 759 33.91 4.48 21.09
CA SER A 759 34.71 4.41 19.90
C SER A 759 36.17 4.61 20.31
N GLU A 760 36.88 3.49 20.48
CA GLU A 760 38.34 3.47 20.51
C GLU A 760 38.89 4.34 19.38
N ASP A 761 39.83 5.21 19.72
CA ASP A 761 40.64 6.01 18.86
C ASP A 761 41.04 5.32 17.55
N MET A 762 40.26 5.50 16.47
CA MET A 762 40.81 5.43 15.14
C MET A 762 41.48 6.76 14.88
N GLU A 763 42.75 6.85 15.26
CA GLU A 763 43.65 7.88 14.77
C GLU A 763 43.53 7.94 13.26
N SER A 764 42.75 8.90 12.77
CA SER A 764 42.85 9.32 11.38
C SER A 764 44.26 9.92 11.19
N GLU A 765 45.18 9.16 10.60
CA GLU A 765 46.36 9.74 9.99
C GLU A 765 45.92 10.76 8.93
N GLY A 766 45.77 11.98 9.39
CA GLY A 766 45.62 13.14 8.50
C GLY A 766 46.81 13.21 7.58
N LYS A 767 46.64 12.85 6.31
CA LYS A 767 47.60 13.22 5.26
C LYS A 767 47.61 14.73 5.14
N ASN A 768 48.68 15.32 5.72
CA ASN A 768 49.04 16.71 5.53
C ASN A 768 49.42 16.92 4.06
N CYS A 769 48.56 17.53 3.29
CA CYS A 769 48.88 18.01 1.93
C CYS A 769 49.72 19.30 2.04
N ASN A 770 50.99 19.18 2.38
CA ASN A 770 51.96 20.25 2.32
C ASN A 770 53.24 19.75 1.61
N ASP A 771 53.08 19.36 0.33
CA ASP A 771 54.25 19.33 -0.59
C ASP A 771 53.76 19.69 -1.99
N GLU A 772 54.30 20.80 -2.49
CA GLU A 772 54.11 21.34 -3.83
C GLU A 772 54.66 20.39 -4.90
N ALA A 773 53.94 19.40 -5.34
CA ALA A 773 54.15 18.68 -6.62
C ALA A 773 53.19 17.48 -6.87
N ASP A 774 51.92 17.59 -6.62
CA ASP A 774 51.00 16.56 -7.16
C ASP A 774 49.74 17.19 -7.72
N THR A 775 49.59 17.08 -9.07
CA THR A 775 48.53 17.74 -9.87
C THR A 775 47.26 16.94 -9.97
N ASN A 776 46.86 16.17 -8.95
CA ASN A 776 45.65 15.35 -8.94
C ASN A 776 44.74 15.58 -7.71
N CYS A 777 44.54 16.82 -7.31
CA CYS A 777 43.43 17.23 -6.45
C CYS A 777 42.59 18.19 -7.27
N VAL A 778 41.50 17.71 -7.83
CA VAL A 778 40.43 18.53 -8.39
C VAL A 778 39.14 18.19 -7.63
N ASP A 779 38.43 19.25 -7.21
CA ASP A 779 37.21 19.37 -6.44
C ASP A 779 36.12 18.38 -6.75
#